data_dccdd3b8f5f463903c31103e88810088
#
_entry.id   dccdd3b8f5f463903c31103e88810088
#
_cell.length_a   1.000
_cell.length_b   1.000
_cell.length_c   1.000
_cell.angle_alpha   90.00
_cell.angle_beta   90.00
_cell.angle_gamma   90.00
#
_symmetry.space_group_name_H-M   'P 1'
#
loop_
_entity.id
_entity.type
_entity.pdbx_description
1 polymer ?
#
loop_
_entity_poly.entity_id
_entity_poly.type
_entity_poly.pdbx_seq_one_letter_code
_entity_poly.pdbx_strand_id
1 'polypeptide(L)'
;MQRKKLMKKGIGISLAVMMSVSMVIPVSAAEEANIPGLTNEAQEQVTTENTTEEENTNQIQTETEEKASSEEATEEEKNQSEAESVENADMSEAEKNDSIQAESPEQAQENQEESKEQPEVKSEEENEIAEQSLESRAANSFRIEGTVLKKYTGTGGAVTIPSYITEIDNWAFANAGGITSVKIPSSVKKIGYCAFSGCYGMVTLTLSNGLTEIDNEAFANCTALRKVIIPNTTVSIGSYAFANCTALSSITIGSAVTTLGDRVFKNTAVETVNVPDSIVEIGNGVFQNCQYLSSAVIGNGLQNLSSYMFDGCTQLEKITIGNNVSDIESGVFSNCVNLSSVSIPNKVENIGYEAFYGDSLLKSVKFGSNLKSIEARAFQGCVNLTDIGWNSKIGSIGENAFRYTSVTTVNLPDSVTEVGSGIFRDCSNLSNVTIGTGATEISDSMFDTCPSLKIVTIKGNPTRIGQYAFSECISLSTINIPDSVTLVGYEAFNKCKSLTNLRLGNGITKIDSRAFVNCTSLTSLYMPYYLSEWGYDIVRNCPSVTAYIYSGATKAITWAQENNVRYKIIDGFKPSPVNNLKADAYGKNKVLVTWTDSMGADGYLVYGKKSSGKYGYIGMTTQNNYFLDKKAADTEYNFYWVYPYSVNSAGKKVINTSCQYVYAKGVTKPVTNLKAAGVKGGVKLTWSKSNEAVGYIVYAARNNGKTFSYIGMTSGLTFTDKQASKTGYNYYRVYPYHKNAEGKRVLGSSVTYVYARAK
;
A
#
# COMPACT_ATOMS: atom_id res chain seq x y z
N MET A 1 0.00 33.34 -39.71
CA MET A 1 -1.23 32.92 -40.43
C MET A 1 -1.85 31.75 -39.70
N GLN A 2 -2.98 32.00 -39.19
CA GLN A 2 -4.08 31.14 -38.81
C GLN A 2 -3.83 29.73 -38.26
N ARG A 3 -4.05 29.58 -36.95
CA ARG A 3 -5.17 28.79 -36.43
C ARG A 3 -5.36 29.07 -34.94
N LYS A 4 -6.28 29.97 -34.66
CA LYS A 4 -6.98 30.14 -33.40
C LYS A 4 -8.39 29.56 -33.56
N LYS A 5 -8.89 28.96 -32.44
CA LYS A 5 -10.29 28.71 -32.08
C LYS A 5 -10.92 27.39 -32.51
N LEU A 6 -11.16 26.59 -31.48
CA LEU A 6 -12.48 26.05 -31.09
C LEU A 6 -12.31 25.46 -29.69
N MET A 7 -12.57 26.13 -28.68
CA MET A 7 -13.80 26.42 -27.90
C MET A 7 -14.58 25.19 -27.44
N LYS A 8 -14.46 24.99 -26.13
CA LYS A 8 -15.54 24.81 -25.14
C LYS A 8 -16.87 24.24 -25.66
N LYS A 9 -17.16 23.00 -25.28
CA LYS A 9 -18.49 22.65 -24.77
C LYS A 9 -18.29 21.67 -23.61
N GLY A 10 -18.62 22.13 -22.43
CA GLY A 10 -18.71 21.32 -21.24
C GLY A 10 -19.87 20.34 -21.39
N ILE A 11 -19.61 19.09 -21.08
CA ILE A 11 -20.65 18.13 -20.74
C ILE A 11 -20.45 17.87 -19.25
N GLY A 12 -21.31 18.50 -18.45
CA GLY A 12 -21.47 18.19 -17.06
C GLY A 12 -21.98 16.74 -16.95
N ILE A 13 -21.17 15.86 -16.41
CA ILE A 13 -21.65 14.57 -15.93
C ILE A 13 -22.24 14.82 -14.56
N SER A 14 -23.57 14.94 -14.54
CA SER A 14 -24.38 14.91 -13.36
C SER A 14 -24.20 13.56 -12.66
N LEU A 15 -23.57 13.58 -11.51
CA LEU A 15 -23.53 12.43 -10.60
C LEU A 15 -24.95 12.26 -10.04
N ALA A 16 -25.77 11.44 -10.70
CA ALA A 16 -27.03 10.99 -10.15
C ALA A 16 -26.73 10.02 -9.01
N VAL A 17 -26.78 10.54 -7.79
CA VAL A 17 -26.91 9.73 -6.59
C VAL A 17 -28.25 9.02 -6.69
N MET A 18 -28.24 7.76 -7.11
CA MET A 18 -29.38 6.88 -6.94
C MET A 18 -29.55 6.60 -5.45
N MET A 19 -30.30 7.43 -4.77
CA MET A 19 -31.01 7.02 -3.57
C MET A 19 -32.02 5.95 -4.01
N SER A 20 -31.70 4.68 -3.79
CA SER A 20 -32.65 3.60 -3.83
C SER A 20 -33.61 3.79 -2.65
N VAL A 21 -34.70 4.46 -2.93
CA VAL A 21 -35.89 4.42 -2.07
C VAL A 21 -36.45 3.01 -2.17
N SER A 22 -36.10 2.18 -1.20
CA SER A 22 -36.77 0.89 -1.02
C SER A 22 -38.22 1.18 -0.59
N MET A 23 -39.11 1.17 -1.54
CA MET A 23 -40.55 1.08 -1.24
C MET A 23 -40.80 -0.21 -0.44
N VAL A 24 -41.09 -0.05 0.81
CA VAL A 24 -41.69 -1.11 1.63
C VAL A 24 -43.11 -1.32 1.10
N ILE A 25 -43.29 -2.33 0.25
CA ILE A 25 -44.59 -2.80 -0.15
C ILE A 25 -45.27 -3.35 1.12
N PRO A 26 -46.40 -2.86 1.52
CA PRO A 26 -47.14 -3.46 2.63
C PRO A 26 -47.53 -4.88 2.19
N VAL A 27 -47.18 -5.88 3.01
CA VAL A 27 -47.59 -7.27 2.82
C VAL A 27 -49.11 -7.35 2.96
N SER A 28 -49.81 -7.13 1.87
CA SER A 28 -51.17 -7.58 1.68
C SER A 28 -51.11 -8.81 0.79
N ALA A 29 -51.52 -9.96 1.33
CA ALA A 29 -51.86 -11.21 0.65
C ALA A 29 -51.13 -11.41 -0.70
N ALA A 30 -49.87 -11.89 -0.65
CA ALA A 30 -49.24 -12.46 -1.83
C ALA A 30 -49.85 -13.85 -2.03
N GLU A 31 -50.47 -14.04 -3.16
CA GLU A 31 -50.92 -15.33 -3.68
C GLU A 31 -49.76 -16.34 -3.58
N GLU A 32 -50.09 -17.55 -3.09
CA GLU A 32 -49.17 -18.68 -3.06
C GLU A 32 -48.73 -19.00 -4.50
N ALA A 33 -47.53 -18.62 -4.86
CA ALA A 33 -46.93 -19.12 -6.08
C ALA A 33 -46.74 -20.62 -5.93
N ASN A 34 -47.47 -21.36 -6.70
CA ASN A 34 -47.42 -22.80 -6.81
C ASN A 34 -46.05 -23.21 -7.34
N ILE A 35 -45.21 -23.78 -6.48
CA ILE A 35 -43.95 -24.38 -6.88
C ILE A 35 -44.20 -25.86 -7.12
N PRO A 36 -44.10 -26.39 -8.37
CA PRO A 36 -44.30 -27.80 -8.65
C PRO A 36 -43.08 -28.63 -8.22
N GLY A 37 -43.33 -29.74 -7.55
CA GLY A 37 -42.43 -30.87 -7.47
C GLY A 37 -41.63 -31.07 -6.21
N LEU A 38 -42.23 -31.59 -5.17
CA LEU A 38 -41.55 -32.31 -4.09
C LEU A 38 -42.24 -33.66 -3.90
N THR A 39 -41.67 -34.72 -4.44
CA THR A 39 -42.03 -36.08 -4.11
C THR A 39 -41.19 -36.57 -2.92
N ASN A 40 -41.85 -37.23 -1.98
CA ASN A 40 -41.31 -37.79 -0.73
C ASN A 40 -40.44 -39.05 -0.99
N GLU A 41 -39.24 -38.92 -1.50
CA GLU A 41 -38.29 -40.03 -1.56
C GLU A 41 -36.85 -39.53 -1.35
N ALA A 42 -36.44 -39.27 -0.12
CA ALA A 42 -35.02 -39.13 0.26
C ALA A 42 -34.82 -39.17 1.78
N GLN A 43 -35.47 -40.09 2.49
CA GLN A 43 -35.28 -40.20 3.95
C GLN A 43 -34.37 -41.34 4.42
N GLU A 44 -33.79 -42.16 3.55
CA GLU A 44 -33.01 -43.33 3.99
C GLU A 44 -31.60 -43.39 3.39
N GLN A 45 -30.71 -42.48 3.65
CA GLN A 45 -29.26 -42.76 3.37
C GLN A 45 -28.26 -41.76 3.99
N VAL A 46 -28.55 -41.12 5.11
CA VAL A 46 -27.57 -40.17 5.74
C VAL A 46 -27.09 -40.62 7.13
N THR A 47 -27.36 -41.85 7.57
CA THR A 47 -27.10 -42.26 8.97
C THR A 47 -25.87 -43.17 9.19
N THR A 48 -24.95 -43.35 8.24
CA THR A 48 -23.87 -44.34 8.45
C THR A 48 -22.42 -43.88 8.16
N GLU A 49 -22.11 -42.60 8.08
CA GLU A 49 -20.70 -42.20 7.88
C GLU A 49 -20.13 -41.10 8.84
N ASN A 50 -20.70 -40.97 10.04
CA ASN A 50 -20.16 -40.00 11.02
C ASN A 50 -19.58 -40.65 12.31
N THR A 51 -19.04 -41.87 12.25
CA THR A 51 -18.49 -42.54 13.45
C THR A 51 -17.08 -43.15 13.27
N THR A 52 -16.25 -42.64 12.37
CA THR A 52 -14.87 -43.20 12.22
C THR A 52 -13.74 -42.18 12.03
N GLU A 53 -13.89 -40.91 12.45
CA GLU A 53 -12.78 -39.95 12.43
C GLU A 53 -12.47 -39.26 13.79
N GLU A 54 -12.93 -39.78 14.92
CA GLU A 54 -12.56 -39.24 16.25
C GLU A 54 -11.71 -40.16 17.13
N GLU A 55 -11.11 -41.21 16.60
CA GLU A 55 -10.18 -42.06 17.36
C GLU A 55 -8.85 -42.27 16.63
N ASN A 56 -8.05 -41.20 16.40
CA ASN A 56 -6.63 -41.34 16.07
C ASN A 56 -5.82 -40.04 16.25
N THR A 57 -5.95 -39.39 17.39
CA THR A 57 -5.01 -38.33 17.82
C THR A 57 -4.60 -38.42 19.28
N ASN A 58 -4.37 -39.62 19.78
CA ASN A 58 -3.69 -39.81 21.08
C ASN A 58 -2.91 -41.12 21.07
N GLN A 59 -1.76 -41.07 20.44
CA GLN A 59 -0.63 -41.97 20.76
C GLN A 59 0.52 -41.65 19.80
N ILE A 60 1.37 -40.71 20.16
CA ILE A 60 2.82 -40.64 19.90
C ILE A 60 3.36 -39.53 20.78
N GLN A 61 3.55 -39.83 22.03
CA GLN A 61 4.54 -39.23 22.92
C GLN A 61 4.97 -40.35 23.86
N THR A 62 6.16 -40.85 23.64
CA THR A 62 7.12 -41.42 24.56
C THR A 62 8.02 -42.39 23.82
N GLU A 63 9.27 -42.17 23.99
CA GLU A 63 10.46 -42.99 23.61
C GLU A 63 11.35 -42.30 22.57
N THR A 64 12.29 -41.53 23.12
CA THR A 64 13.73 -41.63 22.77
C THR A 64 14.52 -40.73 23.72
N GLU A 65 15.01 -41.35 24.77
CA GLU A 65 16.27 -41.00 25.43
C GLU A 65 17.17 -42.23 25.39
N GLU A 66 18.48 -41.98 25.25
CA GLU A 66 19.64 -42.82 25.32
C GLU A 66 20.21 -43.40 24.02
N LYS A 67 21.27 -42.83 23.50
CA LYS A 67 22.67 -43.19 23.77
C LYS A 67 23.66 -42.40 22.94
N ALA A 68 24.56 -41.82 23.70
CA ALA A 68 25.80 -41.18 23.22
C ALA A 68 26.85 -42.22 22.83
N SER A 69 27.79 -41.75 22.07
CA SER A 69 29.25 -41.94 22.17
C SER A 69 29.96 -42.44 20.93
N SER A 70 30.96 -41.64 20.60
CA SER A 70 32.36 -41.94 20.24
C SER A 70 32.68 -42.28 18.79
N GLU A 71 33.61 -41.58 18.36
CA GLU A 71 34.99 -41.64 17.86
C GLU A 71 35.11 -41.08 16.44
N GLU A 72 35.76 -40.00 16.28
CA GLU A 72 37.18 -39.63 16.06
C GLU A 72 37.76 -40.11 14.73
N ALA A 73 38.26 -39.11 14.03
CA ALA A 73 39.58 -38.96 13.39
C ALA A 73 39.76 -39.32 11.91
N THR A 74 40.29 -38.34 11.27
CA THR A 74 41.51 -38.16 10.48
C THR A 74 41.43 -38.18 8.96
N GLU A 75 41.96 -37.07 8.50
CA GLU A 75 43.05 -36.81 7.53
C GLU A 75 42.76 -36.91 6.02
N GLU A 76 42.93 -35.76 5.43
CA GLU A 76 43.98 -35.28 4.48
C GLU A 76 43.94 -35.78 3.03
N GLU A 77 44.08 -34.87 2.22
CA GLU A 77 45.00 -34.53 1.12
C GLU A 77 44.48 -34.58 -0.34
N LYS A 78 44.60 -33.41 -0.94
CA LYS A 78 45.29 -33.03 -2.20
C LYS A 78 44.78 -33.47 -3.57
N ASN A 79 44.77 -32.45 -4.34
CA ASN A 79 45.39 -32.15 -5.66
C ASN A 79 44.43 -31.90 -6.82
N GLN A 80 44.54 -30.64 -7.29
CA GLN A 80 45.13 -30.19 -8.58
C GLN A 80 44.50 -30.85 -9.83
N SER A 81 44.09 -30.11 -10.78
CA SER A 81 44.63 -29.28 -11.82
C SER A 81 43.74 -29.30 -13.02
N GLU A 82 43.68 -28.36 -13.73
CA GLU A 82 44.06 -27.73 -15.01
C GLU A 82 42.78 -27.47 -15.82
N ALA A 83 42.59 -26.29 -16.29
CA ALA A 83 43.17 -25.42 -17.28
C ALA A 83 42.40 -25.46 -18.61
N GLU A 84 42.44 -24.36 -19.21
CA GLU A 84 42.40 -23.83 -20.58
C GLU A 84 41.06 -23.25 -21.04
N SER A 85 41.07 -21.98 -21.31
CA SER A 85 41.62 -21.04 -22.29
C SER A 85 40.58 -20.79 -23.41
N VAL A 86 40.37 -19.67 -24.02
CA VAL A 86 41.13 -18.71 -24.77
C VAL A 86 40.11 -17.74 -25.36
N GLU A 87 40.20 -16.52 -25.56
CA GLU A 87 40.99 -15.46 -26.19
C GLU A 87 40.11 -14.25 -26.43
N ASN A 88 40.50 -13.13 -26.34
CA ASN A 88 41.36 -12.06 -26.90
C ASN A 88 40.49 -10.93 -27.40
N ALA A 89 40.78 -9.70 -27.44
CA ALA A 89 41.97 -8.82 -27.49
C ALA A 89 41.40 -7.39 -27.53
N ASP A 90 41.98 -6.29 -27.39
CA ASP A 90 43.34 -5.84 -27.42
C ASP A 90 43.41 -4.33 -27.16
N MET A 91 44.54 -3.92 -26.69
CA MET A 91 45.43 -2.75 -26.89
C MET A 91 45.10 -1.46 -26.12
N SER A 92 45.94 -0.85 -25.43
CA SER A 92 47.40 -0.72 -25.18
C SER A 92 47.64 0.77 -24.91
N GLU A 93 48.45 1.22 -24.18
CA GLU A 93 49.84 1.30 -23.70
C GLU A 93 49.96 2.64 -22.98
N ALA A 94 50.75 2.98 -22.12
CA ALA A 94 51.95 2.57 -21.42
C ALA A 94 52.41 3.75 -20.57
N GLU A 95 53.04 3.60 -19.56
CA GLU A 95 54.33 3.52 -18.89
C GLU A 95 54.53 4.76 -17.99
N LYS A 96 55.21 4.76 -16.93
CA LYS A 96 56.06 3.98 -16.04
C LYS A 96 56.31 4.77 -14.76
N ASN A 97 56.43 4.02 -13.69
CA ASN A 97 57.31 4.06 -12.52
C ASN A 97 57.97 5.37 -12.07
N ASP A 98 57.87 5.70 -10.77
CA ASP A 98 58.90 5.35 -9.83
C ASP A 98 58.48 5.46 -8.36
N SER A 99 58.89 4.48 -7.60
CA SER A 99 58.79 4.32 -6.17
C SER A 99 59.83 5.17 -5.43
N ILE A 100 59.52 5.77 -4.27
CA ILE A 100 60.45 5.93 -3.16
C ILE A 100 59.69 5.92 -1.81
N GLN A 101 60.28 5.22 -0.85
CA GLN A 101 59.86 4.81 0.47
C GLN A 101 59.69 5.92 1.48
N ALA A 102 58.96 5.56 2.53
CA ALA A 102 58.77 6.24 3.80
C ALA A 102 60.06 6.41 4.60
N GLU A 103 60.19 7.51 5.30
CA GLU A 103 60.88 7.62 6.60
C GLU A 103 60.30 8.74 7.44
N SER A 104 60.05 8.41 8.72
CA SER A 104 59.66 9.29 9.79
C SER A 104 60.91 9.89 10.44
N PRO A 105 60.88 11.10 10.96
CA PRO A 105 61.88 11.49 11.93
C PRO A 105 61.34 12.04 13.25
N GLU A 106 62.06 11.64 14.27
CA GLU A 106 62.05 12.14 15.63
C GLU A 106 62.53 13.58 15.78
N GLN A 107 62.10 14.14 16.87
CA GLN A 107 62.45 15.32 17.65
C GLN A 107 63.84 15.93 17.51
N ALA A 108 63.88 17.27 17.53
CA ALA A 108 64.91 18.03 18.21
C ALA A 108 64.38 19.39 18.71
N GLN A 109 64.69 19.65 19.98
CA GLN A 109 64.39 20.85 20.77
C GLN A 109 65.35 21.99 20.55
N GLU A 110 64.87 23.21 20.88
CA GLU A 110 65.56 24.39 21.44
C GLU A 110 66.59 25.18 20.65
N ASN A 111 66.23 26.43 20.40
CA ASN A 111 66.88 27.56 21.08
C ASN A 111 66.11 28.88 20.89
N GLN A 112 65.90 29.57 22.01
CA GLN A 112 65.35 30.90 22.13
C GLN A 112 66.45 31.94 21.69
N GLU A 113 66.00 32.94 20.97
CA GLU A 113 66.58 34.31 21.12
C GLU A 113 65.44 35.33 20.90
N GLU A 114 65.15 36.06 21.99
CA GLU A 114 64.26 37.21 22.03
C GLU A 114 64.88 38.37 21.20
N SER A 115 64.12 38.88 20.22
CA SER A 115 64.23 40.27 19.82
C SER A 115 62.86 40.94 19.95
N LYS A 116 62.78 41.81 20.95
CA LYS A 116 61.64 42.74 21.15
C LYS A 116 61.67 43.78 20.04
N GLU A 117 60.74 43.70 19.10
CA GLU A 117 60.30 44.87 18.36
C GLU A 117 58.88 45.20 18.84
N GLN A 118 58.70 46.38 19.43
CA GLN A 118 57.44 46.99 19.77
C GLN A 118 56.62 47.22 18.48
N PRO A 119 55.36 46.98 18.44
CA PRO A 119 54.49 47.41 17.33
C PRO A 119 54.40 48.95 17.41
N GLU A 120 54.83 49.63 16.39
CA GLU A 120 54.49 51.03 16.14
C GLU A 120 53.02 51.19 16.09
N VAL A 121 52.44 51.91 17.04
CA VAL A 121 51.06 52.40 17.03
C VAL A 121 50.97 53.44 15.91
N LYS A 122 50.56 53.02 14.73
CA LYS A 122 50.14 53.94 13.67
C LYS A 122 49.03 54.80 14.18
N SER A 123 49.16 56.12 13.99
CA SER A 123 48.17 57.11 14.41
C SER A 123 46.79 56.85 13.77
N GLU A 124 45.71 57.17 14.46
CA GLU A 124 44.33 57.01 13.93
C GLU A 124 44.13 57.71 12.56
N GLU A 125 44.87 58.82 12.30
CA GLU A 125 44.90 59.54 11.01
C GLU A 125 45.53 58.70 9.87
N GLU A 126 46.57 57.89 10.10
CA GLU A 126 47.14 57.03 9.08
C GLU A 126 46.25 55.84 8.76
N ASN A 127 45.48 55.36 9.72
CA ASN A 127 44.46 54.35 9.49
C ASN A 127 43.25 54.90 8.72
N GLU A 128 42.76 56.11 9.03
CA GLU A 128 41.69 56.77 8.27
C GLU A 128 42.13 57.08 6.81
N ILE A 129 43.35 57.54 6.60
CA ILE A 129 43.91 57.82 5.25
C ILE A 129 44.08 56.50 4.49
N ALA A 130 44.52 55.41 5.14
CA ALA A 130 44.62 54.10 4.52
C ALA A 130 43.26 53.51 4.16
N GLU A 131 42.25 53.67 5.03
CA GLU A 131 40.86 53.28 4.75
C GLU A 131 40.23 54.11 3.63
N GLN A 132 40.41 55.45 3.62
CA GLN A 132 39.94 56.33 2.54
C GLN A 132 40.64 56.03 1.20
N SER A 133 41.92 55.64 1.21
CA SER A 133 42.65 55.24 0.00
C SER A 133 42.24 53.88 -0.51
N LEU A 134 41.83 52.97 0.37
CA LEU A 134 41.27 51.67 0.01
C LEU A 134 39.85 51.82 -0.55
N GLU A 135 39.03 52.68 0.04
CA GLU A 135 37.69 53.00 -0.47
C GLU A 135 37.72 53.68 -1.84
N SER A 136 38.66 54.60 -2.07
CA SER A 136 38.82 55.26 -3.35
C SER A 136 39.35 54.33 -4.47
N ARG A 137 40.24 53.38 -4.15
CA ARG A 137 40.68 52.33 -5.07
C ARG A 137 39.58 51.31 -5.33
N ALA A 138 38.77 50.98 -4.34
CA ALA A 138 37.65 50.10 -4.48
C ALA A 138 36.58 50.73 -5.39
N ALA A 139 36.27 52.05 -5.23
CA ALA A 139 35.29 52.74 -6.05
C ALA A 139 35.62 52.71 -7.55
N ASN A 140 36.89 52.69 -7.92
CA ASN A 140 37.33 52.57 -9.33
C ASN A 140 37.20 51.16 -9.91
N SER A 141 36.92 50.14 -9.08
CA SER A 141 36.73 48.75 -9.52
C SER A 141 35.26 48.41 -9.72
N PHE A 142 34.33 49.34 -9.54
CA PHE A 142 32.90 49.11 -9.64
C PHE A 142 32.22 50.14 -10.52
N ARG A 143 31.26 49.69 -11.32
CA ARG A 143 30.25 50.56 -11.89
C ARG A 143 29.04 50.55 -10.95
N ILE A 144 28.70 51.71 -10.39
CA ILE A 144 27.66 51.89 -9.40
C ILE A 144 26.66 52.91 -9.92
N GLU A 145 25.37 52.66 -9.73
CA GLU A 145 24.24 53.55 -10.02
C GLU A 145 23.39 53.73 -8.75
N GLY A 146 23.54 54.94 -8.13
CA GLY A 146 22.95 55.18 -6.80
C GLY A 146 23.60 54.28 -5.73
N THR A 147 22.81 53.41 -5.12
CA THR A 147 23.29 52.39 -4.15
C THR A 147 23.35 51.00 -4.73
N VAL A 148 23.18 50.84 -6.06
CA VAL A 148 23.18 49.53 -6.75
C VAL A 148 24.53 49.31 -7.44
N LEU A 149 25.21 48.22 -7.12
CA LEU A 149 26.44 47.80 -7.76
C LEU A 149 26.11 47.08 -9.07
N LYS A 150 26.31 47.76 -10.21
CA LYS A 150 25.95 47.26 -11.54
C LYS A 150 26.98 46.30 -12.15
N LYS A 151 28.29 46.60 -11.95
CA LYS A 151 29.34 45.78 -12.55
C LYS A 151 30.67 45.92 -11.81
N TYR A 152 31.35 44.79 -11.62
CA TYR A 152 32.74 44.69 -11.21
C TYR A 152 33.66 44.85 -12.43
N THR A 153 34.65 45.73 -12.34
CA THR A 153 35.63 46.03 -13.39
C THR A 153 37.06 45.83 -12.94
N GLY A 154 37.25 45.31 -11.72
CA GLY A 154 38.57 45.06 -11.14
C GLY A 154 39.24 43.81 -11.69
N THR A 155 40.51 43.63 -11.35
CA THR A 155 41.37 42.55 -11.85
C THR A 155 41.36 41.29 -10.99
N GLY A 156 40.65 41.27 -9.84
CA GLY A 156 40.56 40.14 -8.92
C GLY A 156 41.17 40.41 -7.55
N GLY A 157 41.55 39.33 -6.84
CA GLY A 157 42.03 39.39 -5.46
C GLY A 157 40.92 39.50 -4.41
N ALA A 158 41.22 40.11 -3.26
CA ALA A 158 40.24 40.32 -2.20
C ALA A 158 39.39 41.55 -2.52
N VAL A 159 38.08 41.39 -2.52
CA VAL A 159 37.09 42.41 -2.85
C VAL A 159 36.22 42.74 -1.62
N THR A 160 36.22 44.02 -1.24
CA THR A 160 35.32 44.57 -0.22
C THR A 160 34.31 45.46 -0.91
N ILE A 161 33.04 45.16 -0.77
CA ILE A 161 31.94 45.96 -1.32
C ILE A 161 31.72 47.16 -0.41
N PRO A 162 31.61 48.40 -0.96
CA PRO A 162 31.40 49.60 -0.16
C PRO A 162 30.14 49.54 0.71
N SER A 163 30.22 50.14 1.91
CA SER A 163 29.17 50.05 2.94
C SER A 163 27.87 50.78 2.61
N TYR A 164 27.86 51.60 1.57
CA TYR A 164 26.65 52.30 1.09
C TYR A 164 25.88 51.52 0.01
N ILE A 165 26.39 50.40 -0.48
CA ILE A 165 25.74 49.54 -1.46
C ILE A 165 24.61 48.78 -0.77
N THR A 166 23.39 48.85 -1.36
CA THR A 166 22.18 48.18 -0.86
C THR A 166 21.76 46.99 -1.71
N GLU A 167 22.27 46.91 -2.96
CA GLU A 167 21.93 45.85 -3.90
C GLU A 167 23.13 45.55 -4.81
N ILE A 168 23.34 44.27 -5.07
CA ILE A 168 24.26 43.77 -6.10
C ILE A 168 23.41 43.30 -7.27
N ASP A 169 23.55 43.95 -8.42
CA ASP A 169 22.72 43.68 -9.59
C ASP A 169 23.02 42.35 -10.26
N ASN A 170 22.16 41.95 -11.15
CA ASN A 170 22.31 40.74 -11.95
C ASN A 170 23.63 40.75 -12.72
N TRP A 171 24.36 39.61 -12.71
CA TRP A 171 25.62 39.43 -13.42
C TRP A 171 26.74 40.40 -13.00
N ALA A 172 26.64 41.07 -11.87
CA ALA A 172 27.56 42.13 -11.47
C ALA A 172 29.02 41.66 -11.43
N PHE A 173 29.31 40.46 -10.96
CA PHE A 173 30.63 39.82 -10.87
C PHE A 173 30.75 38.55 -11.72
N ALA A 174 29.79 38.26 -12.59
CA ALA A 174 29.79 37.00 -13.32
C ALA A 174 31.08 36.75 -14.06
N ASN A 175 31.62 35.53 -13.89
CA ASN A 175 32.90 35.07 -14.46
C ASN A 175 34.13 35.86 -14.03
N ALA A 176 34.07 36.58 -12.91
CA ALA A 176 35.26 37.24 -12.33
C ALA A 176 36.18 36.23 -11.62
N GLY A 177 36.79 35.35 -12.39
CA GLY A 177 37.61 34.21 -11.88
C GLY A 177 38.85 34.58 -11.11
N GLY A 178 39.34 35.84 -11.23
CA GLY A 178 40.47 36.35 -10.47
C GLY A 178 40.17 36.76 -9.02
N ILE A 179 38.89 36.79 -8.63
CA ILE A 179 38.47 37.11 -7.27
C ILE A 179 38.80 35.94 -6.35
N THR A 180 39.49 36.21 -5.22
CA THR A 180 39.83 35.19 -4.21
C THR A 180 38.97 35.27 -2.96
N SER A 181 38.49 36.46 -2.61
CA SER A 181 37.56 36.67 -1.50
C SER A 181 36.60 37.82 -1.74
N VAL A 182 35.39 37.72 -1.18
CA VAL A 182 34.39 38.78 -1.24
C VAL A 182 33.84 39.03 0.17
N LYS A 183 33.80 40.30 0.59
CA LYS A 183 33.10 40.73 1.80
C LYS A 183 31.90 41.60 1.41
N ILE A 184 30.70 41.12 1.73
CA ILE A 184 29.41 41.80 1.48
C ILE A 184 28.97 42.46 2.78
N PRO A 185 28.77 43.81 2.80
CA PRO A 185 28.43 44.54 4.01
C PRO A 185 26.93 44.35 4.40
N SER A 186 26.60 44.75 5.61
CA SER A 186 25.26 44.64 6.18
C SER A 186 24.21 45.57 5.51
N SER A 187 24.65 46.52 4.73
CA SER A 187 23.77 47.39 3.94
C SER A 187 23.08 46.67 2.77
N VAL A 188 23.74 45.64 2.21
CA VAL A 188 23.24 44.88 1.07
C VAL A 188 22.03 44.02 1.53
N LYS A 189 20.91 44.23 0.84
CA LYS A 189 19.62 43.51 1.06
C LYS A 189 19.44 42.41 0.06
N LYS A 190 19.88 42.58 -1.18
CA LYS A 190 19.68 41.64 -2.28
C LYS A 190 20.96 41.40 -3.06
N ILE A 191 21.19 40.13 -3.39
CA ILE A 191 22.18 39.66 -4.34
C ILE A 191 21.42 39.13 -5.55
N GLY A 192 21.60 39.75 -6.72
CA GLY A 192 20.83 39.51 -7.94
C GLY A 192 21.18 38.20 -8.65
N TYR A 193 20.44 37.91 -9.70
CA TYR A 193 20.55 36.74 -10.54
C TYR A 193 21.95 36.59 -11.13
N CYS A 194 22.60 35.45 -10.97
CA CYS A 194 23.97 35.16 -11.44
C CYS A 194 25.01 36.17 -10.98
N ALA A 195 24.77 36.93 -9.91
CA ALA A 195 25.66 38.06 -9.54
C ALA A 195 27.15 37.68 -9.41
N PHE A 196 27.44 36.52 -8.86
CA PHE A 196 28.81 35.96 -8.71
C PHE A 196 28.99 34.63 -9.44
N SER A 197 28.09 34.27 -10.37
CA SER A 197 28.18 33.01 -11.08
C SER A 197 29.53 32.89 -11.83
N GLY A 198 30.20 31.74 -11.68
CA GLY A 198 31.50 31.49 -12.32
C GLY A 198 32.68 32.26 -11.71
N CYS A 199 32.62 32.69 -10.46
CA CYS A 199 33.78 33.20 -9.72
C CYS A 199 34.67 32.05 -9.23
N TYR A 200 35.31 31.31 -10.16
CA TYR A 200 36.04 30.06 -9.90
C TYR A 200 37.15 30.16 -8.86
N GLY A 201 37.76 31.33 -8.71
CA GLY A 201 38.88 31.56 -7.78
C GLY A 201 38.44 31.98 -6.37
N MET A 202 37.11 32.19 -6.14
CA MET A 202 36.58 32.68 -4.88
C MET A 202 36.59 31.59 -3.80
N VAL A 203 37.56 31.67 -2.88
CA VAL A 203 37.73 30.73 -1.75
C VAL A 203 36.89 31.15 -0.54
N THR A 204 36.77 32.47 -0.30
CA THR A 204 36.11 33.03 0.89
C THR A 204 34.98 33.99 0.50
N LEU A 205 33.82 33.74 1.06
CA LEU A 205 32.62 34.60 0.98
C LEU A 205 32.16 34.95 2.39
N THR A 206 32.10 36.27 2.67
CA THR A 206 31.50 36.78 3.93
C THR A 206 30.21 37.48 3.63
N LEU A 207 29.13 36.94 4.11
CA LEU A 207 27.76 37.51 4.08
C LEU A 207 27.48 38.13 5.45
N SER A 208 27.13 39.42 5.48
CA SER A 208 26.83 40.10 6.73
C SER A 208 25.31 40.09 7.05
N ASN A 209 24.95 40.22 8.33
CA ASN A 209 23.57 40.43 8.74
C ASN A 209 22.98 41.67 8.06
N GLY A 210 21.77 41.52 7.50
CA GLY A 210 21.10 42.55 6.70
C GLY A 210 20.71 42.06 5.32
N LEU A 211 21.37 41.04 4.80
CA LEU A 211 20.99 40.35 3.56
C LEU A 211 19.69 39.59 3.76
N THR A 212 18.71 39.89 2.89
CA THR A 212 17.37 39.26 2.94
C THR A 212 17.11 38.29 1.81
N GLU A 213 17.78 38.46 0.65
CA GLU A 213 17.53 37.69 -0.56
C GLU A 213 18.82 37.34 -1.29
N ILE A 214 18.97 36.07 -1.66
CA ILE A 214 19.97 35.55 -2.60
C ILE A 214 19.19 35.02 -3.78
N ASP A 215 19.34 35.63 -4.97
CA ASP A 215 18.58 35.28 -6.16
C ASP A 215 19.13 34.00 -6.84
N ASN A 216 18.47 33.55 -7.88
CA ASN A 216 18.82 32.34 -8.61
C ASN A 216 20.25 32.41 -9.14
N GLU A 217 20.99 31.29 -9.07
CA GLU A 217 22.35 31.12 -9.58
C GLU A 217 23.35 32.15 -9.03
N ALA A 218 23.05 32.90 -7.97
CA ALA A 218 23.85 34.02 -7.52
C ALA A 218 25.34 33.68 -7.30
N PHE A 219 25.67 32.49 -6.85
CA PHE A 219 27.00 31.95 -6.61
C PHE A 219 27.24 30.63 -7.35
N ALA A 220 26.45 30.31 -8.38
CA ALA A 220 26.63 29.08 -9.12
C ALA A 220 28.06 28.96 -9.70
N ASN A 221 28.64 27.76 -9.71
CA ASN A 221 29.96 27.48 -10.26
C ASN A 221 31.13 28.22 -9.56
N CYS A 222 31.00 28.64 -8.30
CA CYS A 222 32.10 29.14 -7.48
C CYS A 222 32.91 27.94 -6.95
N THR A 223 33.67 27.28 -7.82
CA THR A 223 34.25 25.96 -7.57
C THR A 223 35.32 25.91 -6.47
N ALA A 224 35.96 27.06 -6.13
CA ALA A 224 36.93 27.13 -5.03
C ALA A 224 36.29 27.49 -3.68
N LEU A 225 35.03 27.85 -3.62
CA LEU A 225 34.33 28.28 -2.40
C LEU A 225 34.18 27.12 -1.40
N ARG A 226 34.72 27.30 -0.17
CA ARG A 226 34.82 26.20 0.80
C ARG A 226 33.78 26.23 1.90
N LYS A 227 33.35 27.42 2.31
CA LYS A 227 32.39 27.59 3.43
C LYS A 227 31.46 28.76 3.15
N VAL A 228 30.19 28.58 3.52
CA VAL A 228 29.17 29.63 3.50
C VAL A 228 28.38 29.64 4.81
N ILE A 229 28.24 30.83 5.38
CA ILE A 229 27.33 31.08 6.50
C ILE A 229 26.25 32.02 5.98
N ILE A 230 25.02 31.50 5.82
CA ILE A 230 23.88 32.30 5.44
C ILE A 230 23.39 33.08 6.67
N PRO A 231 23.25 34.40 6.60
CA PRO A 231 22.83 35.22 7.74
C PRO A 231 21.43 34.89 8.25
N ASN A 232 21.20 35.10 9.54
CA ASN A 232 19.88 34.95 10.16
C ASN A 232 18.84 36.00 9.69
N THR A 233 19.19 36.92 8.81
CA THR A 233 18.30 37.89 8.18
C THR A 233 17.83 37.48 6.79
N THR A 234 18.47 36.47 6.20
CA THR A 234 18.13 35.94 4.87
C THR A 234 16.84 35.16 4.96
N VAL A 235 15.88 35.49 4.09
CA VAL A 235 14.53 34.88 4.03
C VAL A 235 14.45 33.87 2.91
N SER A 236 15.03 34.17 1.75
CA SER A 236 14.96 33.30 0.57
C SER A 236 16.30 33.11 -0.12
N ILE A 237 16.50 31.88 -0.63
CA ILE A 237 17.64 31.50 -1.46
C ILE A 237 17.09 30.92 -2.75
N GLY A 238 17.42 31.52 -3.87
CA GLY A 238 16.93 31.16 -5.20
C GLY A 238 17.50 29.86 -5.73
N SER A 239 16.91 29.38 -6.81
CA SER A 239 17.31 28.13 -7.45
C SER A 239 18.76 28.15 -7.93
N TYR A 240 19.47 27.01 -7.75
CA TYR A 240 20.90 26.87 -8.14
C TYR A 240 21.86 27.86 -7.49
N ALA A 241 21.47 28.58 -6.43
CA ALA A 241 22.26 29.70 -5.89
C ALA A 241 23.72 29.34 -5.57
N PHE A 242 23.99 28.12 -5.10
CA PHE A 242 25.32 27.58 -4.82
C PHE A 242 25.63 26.29 -5.59
N ALA A 243 24.87 26.03 -6.67
CA ALA A 243 25.08 24.81 -7.45
C ALA A 243 26.51 24.77 -8.05
N ASN A 244 27.08 23.56 -8.09
CA ASN A 244 28.41 23.28 -8.61
C ASN A 244 29.55 24.03 -7.85
N CYS A 245 29.34 24.47 -6.62
CA CYS A 245 30.42 24.90 -5.73
C CYS A 245 31.13 23.65 -5.18
N THR A 246 31.96 23.02 -6.04
CA THR A 246 32.49 21.65 -5.80
C THR A 246 33.46 21.53 -4.62
N ALA A 247 34.03 22.65 -4.12
CA ALA A 247 34.82 22.66 -2.90
C ALA A 247 34.04 23.04 -1.64
N LEU A 248 32.70 23.34 -1.75
CA LEU A 248 31.91 23.82 -0.63
C LEU A 248 31.57 22.65 0.31
N SER A 249 32.37 22.51 1.37
CA SER A 249 32.27 21.42 2.35
C SER A 249 31.43 21.77 3.59
N SER A 250 31.23 23.08 3.86
CA SER A 250 30.52 23.54 5.06
C SER A 250 29.49 24.62 4.74
N ILE A 251 28.24 24.38 5.14
CA ILE A 251 27.16 25.37 5.07
C ILE A 251 26.50 25.53 6.43
N THR A 252 26.07 26.76 6.72
CA THR A 252 25.18 27.07 7.83
C THR A 252 24.02 27.85 7.28
N ILE A 253 22.79 27.36 7.45
CA ILE A 253 21.58 28.02 6.98
C ILE A 253 21.02 28.87 8.12
N GLY A 254 20.81 30.17 7.85
CA GLY A 254 20.27 31.10 8.83
C GLY A 254 18.85 30.77 9.29
N SER A 255 18.53 31.08 10.52
CA SER A 255 17.25 30.72 11.17
C SER A 255 16.02 31.50 10.65
N ALA A 256 16.20 32.52 9.80
CA ALA A 256 15.07 33.23 9.16
C ALA A 256 14.79 32.72 7.74
N VAL A 257 15.58 31.79 7.21
CA VAL A 257 15.35 31.24 5.87
C VAL A 257 14.04 30.43 5.89
N THR A 258 13.10 30.82 5.04
CA THR A 258 11.79 30.16 4.88
C THR A 258 11.70 29.39 3.58
N THR A 259 12.46 29.80 2.56
CA THR A 259 12.37 29.24 1.20
C THR A 259 13.75 28.91 0.63
N LEU A 260 13.91 27.69 0.13
CA LEU A 260 15.03 27.24 -0.71
C LEU A 260 14.49 26.89 -2.10
N GLY A 261 15.07 27.43 -3.15
CA GLY A 261 14.73 27.08 -4.54
C GLY A 261 15.24 25.70 -4.95
N ASP A 262 15.07 25.38 -6.24
CA ASP A 262 15.55 24.11 -6.78
C ASP A 262 17.09 24.04 -6.79
N ARG A 263 17.65 22.87 -6.46
CA ARG A 263 19.06 22.53 -6.64
C ARG A 263 20.06 23.53 -6.04
N VAL A 264 19.66 24.20 -4.93
CA VAL A 264 20.47 25.26 -4.31
C VAL A 264 21.92 24.84 -4.06
N PHE A 265 22.14 23.63 -3.51
CA PHE A 265 23.46 23.10 -3.16
C PHE A 265 23.85 21.87 -4.00
N LYS A 266 23.24 21.71 -5.18
CA LYS A 266 23.56 20.59 -6.07
C LYS A 266 25.05 20.52 -6.39
N ASN A 267 25.63 19.29 -6.40
CA ASN A 267 27.04 19.02 -6.73
C ASN A 267 28.02 19.80 -5.82
N THR A 268 27.71 19.97 -4.53
CA THR A 268 28.65 20.52 -3.55
C THR A 268 29.32 19.40 -2.74
N ALA A 269 30.43 19.75 -2.06
CA ALA A 269 31.16 18.84 -1.18
C ALA A 269 30.66 18.88 0.27
N VAL A 270 29.45 19.32 0.52
CA VAL A 270 28.89 19.47 1.87
C VAL A 270 28.90 18.13 2.61
N GLU A 271 29.50 18.12 3.81
CA GLU A 271 29.66 16.91 4.63
C GLU A 271 28.52 16.66 5.58
N THR A 272 27.90 17.73 6.10
CA THR A 272 26.75 17.66 7.00
C THR A 272 25.78 18.82 6.73
N VAL A 273 24.49 18.59 6.93
CA VAL A 273 23.48 19.64 6.81
C VAL A 273 22.44 19.57 7.92
N ASN A 274 22.08 20.75 8.42
CA ASN A 274 20.90 20.95 9.26
C ASN A 274 19.95 21.90 8.53
N VAL A 275 18.78 21.39 8.11
CA VAL A 275 17.68 22.18 7.54
C VAL A 275 16.83 22.67 8.71
N PRO A 276 16.80 23.99 8.99
CA PRO A 276 16.12 24.52 10.18
C PRO A 276 14.58 24.40 10.08
N ASP A 277 13.91 24.45 11.24
CA ASP A 277 12.44 24.43 11.35
C ASP A 277 11.76 25.63 10.65
N SER A 278 12.50 26.71 10.38
CA SER A 278 11.98 27.87 9.67
C SER A 278 11.66 27.64 8.20
N ILE A 279 12.33 26.63 7.58
CA ILE A 279 12.11 26.33 6.16
C ILE A 279 10.77 25.60 6.02
N VAL A 280 9.86 26.22 5.26
CA VAL A 280 8.52 25.70 4.96
C VAL A 280 8.33 25.38 3.48
N GLU A 281 9.18 25.93 2.61
CA GLU A 281 9.20 25.68 1.16
C GLU A 281 10.61 25.26 0.73
N ILE A 282 10.70 24.12 0.04
CA ILE A 282 11.95 23.58 -0.48
C ILE A 282 11.74 23.06 -1.90
N GLY A 283 12.62 23.47 -2.80
CA GLY A 283 12.60 23.06 -4.20
C GLY A 283 13.19 21.66 -4.40
N ASN A 284 13.13 21.17 -5.63
CA ASN A 284 13.62 19.85 -6.00
C ASN A 284 15.15 19.79 -5.99
N GLY A 285 15.70 18.65 -5.59
CA GLY A 285 17.12 18.34 -5.72
C GLY A 285 18.06 19.25 -4.94
N VAL A 286 17.63 19.87 -3.82
CA VAL A 286 18.40 20.88 -3.09
C VAL A 286 19.81 20.42 -2.77
N PHE A 287 20.00 19.14 -2.39
CA PHE A 287 21.30 18.52 -2.10
C PHE A 287 21.66 17.42 -3.11
N GLN A 288 21.08 17.45 -4.31
CA GLN A 288 21.35 16.43 -5.34
C GLN A 288 22.85 16.32 -5.65
N ASN A 289 23.37 15.08 -5.66
CA ASN A 289 24.78 14.75 -5.90
C ASN A 289 25.77 15.41 -4.91
N CYS A 290 25.36 15.65 -3.67
CA CYS A 290 26.30 15.99 -2.59
C CYS A 290 27.00 14.71 -2.11
N GLN A 291 27.99 14.25 -2.86
CA GLN A 291 28.60 12.92 -2.69
C GLN A 291 29.34 12.74 -1.35
N TYR A 292 29.73 13.82 -0.67
CA TYR A 292 30.41 13.80 0.63
C TYR A 292 29.44 13.96 1.82
N LEU A 293 28.14 14.17 1.55
CA LEU A 293 27.16 14.36 2.61
C LEU A 293 26.95 13.06 3.39
N SER A 294 27.44 13.00 4.63
CA SER A 294 27.37 11.83 5.51
C SER A 294 26.18 11.84 6.44
N SER A 295 25.69 13.01 6.81
CA SER A 295 24.49 13.12 7.66
C SER A 295 23.67 14.36 7.38
N ALA A 296 22.33 14.21 7.50
CA ALA A 296 21.40 15.29 7.36
C ALA A 296 20.33 15.27 8.46
N VAL A 297 19.94 16.46 8.93
CA VAL A 297 18.82 16.65 9.86
C VAL A 297 17.83 17.58 9.19
N ILE A 298 16.59 17.11 9.06
CA ILE A 298 15.48 17.88 8.51
C ILE A 298 14.58 18.31 9.66
N GLY A 299 14.40 19.64 9.79
CA GLY A 299 13.54 20.25 10.78
C GLY A 299 12.06 19.97 10.54
N ASN A 300 11.22 20.45 11.49
CA ASN A 300 9.77 20.21 11.46
C ASN A 300 8.98 21.24 10.64
N GLY A 301 9.65 22.17 9.95
CA GLY A 301 8.96 23.16 9.08
C GLY A 301 8.35 22.55 7.83
N LEU A 302 9.03 21.55 7.25
CA LEU A 302 8.62 20.94 6.00
C LEU A 302 7.43 19.98 6.17
N GLN A 303 6.52 20.01 5.21
CA GLN A 303 5.43 19.03 5.07
C GLN A 303 5.80 17.91 4.09
N ASN A 304 6.64 18.19 3.09
CA ASN A 304 7.08 17.21 2.11
C ASN A 304 8.60 17.23 2.00
N LEU A 305 9.20 16.08 1.73
CA LEU A 305 10.54 16.00 1.17
C LEU A 305 10.42 16.08 -0.34
N SER A 306 10.93 17.15 -0.94
CA SER A 306 10.81 17.40 -2.38
C SER A 306 11.60 16.41 -3.22
N SER A 307 11.18 16.22 -4.46
CA SER A 307 11.75 15.24 -5.37
C SER A 307 13.26 15.41 -5.55
N TYR A 308 14.00 14.28 -5.54
CA TYR A 308 15.45 14.20 -5.73
C TYR A 308 16.29 14.99 -4.70
N MET A 309 15.72 15.29 -3.52
CA MET A 309 16.37 16.18 -2.54
C MET A 309 17.77 15.73 -2.16
N PHE A 310 18.01 14.44 -2.00
CA PHE A 310 19.30 13.82 -1.66
C PHE A 310 19.76 12.79 -2.70
N ASP A 311 19.16 12.79 -3.92
CA ASP A 311 19.55 11.86 -4.98
C ASP A 311 21.05 11.92 -5.24
N GLY A 312 21.72 10.76 -5.24
CA GLY A 312 23.17 10.65 -5.46
C GLY A 312 24.04 11.10 -4.29
N CYS A 313 23.50 11.26 -3.07
CA CYS A 313 24.30 11.49 -1.85
C CYS A 313 24.92 10.17 -1.38
N THR A 314 25.92 9.70 -2.11
CA THR A 314 26.47 8.34 -1.98
C THR A 314 27.10 8.05 -0.61
N GLN A 315 27.55 9.07 0.14
CA GLN A 315 28.10 8.91 1.49
C GLN A 315 27.07 9.10 2.61
N LEU A 316 25.76 9.31 2.28
CA LEU A 316 24.74 9.56 3.29
C LEU A 316 24.51 8.29 4.12
N GLU A 317 24.95 8.31 5.38
CA GLU A 317 24.80 7.21 6.34
C GLU A 317 23.60 7.41 7.27
N LYS A 318 23.30 8.67 7.59
CA LYS A 318 22.30 9.04 8.62
C LYS A 318 21.38 10.15 8.15
N ILE A 319 20.08 9.95 8.32
CA ILE A 319 19.06 10.96 8.09
C ILE A 319 18.11 11.02 9.26
N THR A 320 17.79 12.24 9.72
CA THR A 320 16.68 12.50 10.63
C THR A 320 15.62 13.29 9.89
N ILE A 321 14.42 12.74 9.78
CA ILE A 321 13.29 13.36 9.07
C ILE A 321 12.36 13.99 10.08
N GLY A 322 11.98 15.25 9.85
CA GLY A 322 11.07 15.99 10.70
C GLY A 322 9.68 15.34 10.84
N ASN A 323 9.09 15.43 12.03
CA ASN A 323 7.82 14.74 12.35
C ASN A 323 6.59 15.33 11.63
N ASN A 324 6.73 16.48 10.97
CA ASN A 324 5.65 17.08 10.20
C ASN A 324 5.56 16.62 8.75
N VAL A 325 6.59 15.92 8.27
CA VAL A 325 6.62 15.38 6.91
C VAL A 325 5.47 14.39 6.71
N SER A 326 4.63 14.68 5.72
CA SER A 326 3.49 13.85 5.28
C SER A 326 3.77 13.08 4.00
N ASP A 327 4.71 13.54 3.17
CA ASP A 327 5.03 12.91 1.90
C ASP A 327 6.55 12.87 1.67
N ILE A 328 7.04 11.75 1.15
CA ILE A 328 8.38 11.56 0.61
C ILE A 328 8.19 11.45 -0.90
N GLU A 329 8.58 12.49 -1.64
CA GLU A 329 8.37 12.56 -3.09
C GLU A 329 9.33 11.66 -3.88
N SER A 330 9.31 11.79 -5.21
CA SER A 330 10.07 10.91 -6.10
C SER A 330 11.58 11.08 -5.93
N GLY A 331 12.31 9.96 -5.87
CA GLY A 331 13.78 9.92 -5.88
C GLY A 331 14.47 10.62 -4.71
N VAL A 332 13.78 10.90 -3.61
CA VAL A 332 14.33 11.71 -2.50
C VAL A 332 15.68 11.21 -2.01
N PHE A 333 15.83 9.90 -1.83
CA PHE A 333 17.07 9.26 -1.37
C PHE A 333 17.69 8.34 -2.45
N SER A 334 17.22 8.43 -3.70
CA SER A 334 17.73 7.58 -4.78
C SER A 334 19.27 7.59 -4.81
N ASN A 335 19.88 6.40 -4.90
CA ASN A 335 21.34 6.20 -4.91
C ASN A 335 22.08 6.72 -3.66
N CYS A 336 21.44 6.75 -2.49
CA CYS A 336 22.10 6.95 -1.20
C CYS A 336 22.72 5.61 -0.72
N VAL A 337 23.69 5.12 -1.46
CA VAL A 337 24.19 3.74 -1.34
C VAL A 337 24.74 3.36 0.04
N ASN A 338 25.15 4.33 0.87
CA ASN A 338 25.64 4.11 2.24
C ASN A 338 24.53 4.21 3.32
N LEU A 339 23.29 4.56 2.94
CA LEU A 339 22.19 4.64 3.89
C LEU A 339 21.81 3.25 4.39
N SER A 340 22.10 2.95 5.66
CA SER A 340 21.93 1.60 6.20
C SER A 340 20.57 1.34 6.86
N SER A 341 19.92 2.40 7.31
CA SER A 341 18.57 2.34 7.90
C SER A 341 17.88 3.70 7.85
N VAL A 342 16.57 3.70 7.79
CA VAL A 342 15.75 4.91 7.84
C VAL A 342 14.50 4.69 8.71
N SER A 343 14.12 5.72 9.48
CA SER A 343 12.88 5.75 10.24
C SER A 343 11.94 6.75 9.60
N ILE A 344 10.86 6.27 9.03
CA ILE A 344 9.83 7.09 8.37
C ILE A 344 8.88 7.64 9.46
N PRO A 345 8.67 8.97 9.53
CA PRO A 345 7.78 9.59 10.50
C PRO A 345 6.33 9.11 10.40
N ASN A 346 5.61 9.18 11.53
CA ASN A 346 4.23 8.69 11.59
C ASN A 346 3.23 9.47 10.72
N LYS A 347 3.53 10.71 10.34
CA LYS A 347 2.67 11.49 9.46
C LYS A 347 2.79 11.15 7.98
N VAL A 348 3.88 10.48 7.58
CA VAL A 348 4.09 10.12 6.17
C VAL A 348 2.99 9.16 5.73
N GLU A 349 2.30 9.57 4.67
CA GLU A 349 1.22 8.82 4.03
C GLU A 349 1.68 8.12 2.74
N ASN A 350 2.65 8.71 2.02
CA ASN A 350 3.12 8.20 0.73
C ASN A 350 4.64 8.17 0.67
N ILE A 351 5.19 7.12 0.04
CA ILE A 351 6.58 7.01 -0.39
C ILE A 351 6.58 6.98 -1.90
N GLY A 352 7.17 7.99 -2.52
CA GLY A 352 7.11 8.27 -3.95
C GLY A 352 7.94 7.33 -4.83
N TYR A 353 7.79 7.53 -6.14
CA TYR A 353 8.49 6.80 -7.19
C TYR A 353 10.01 6.86 -6.99
N GLU A 354 10.67 5.69 -6.98
CA GLU A 354 12.13 5.57 -6.82
C GLU A 354 12.72 6.24 -5.56
N ALA A 355 11.92 6.49 -4.51
CA ALA A 355 12.34 7.27 -3.34
C ALA A 355 13.62 6.74 -2.65
N PHE A 356 13.87 5.44 -2.66
CA PHE A 356 15.05 4.75 -2.13
C PHE A 356 15.69 3.82 -3.17
N TYR A 357 15.58 4.18 -4.46
CA TYR A 357 16.11 3.35 -5.55
C TYR A 357 17.64 3.22 -5.44
N GLY A 358 18.13 1.99 -5.46
CA GLY A 358 19.57 1.71 -5.49
C GLY A 358 20.31 1.89 -4.15
N ASP A 359 19.61 2.07 -3.04
CA ASP A 359 20.18 2.19 -1.69
C ASP A 359 20.73 0.83 -1.23
N SER A 360 21.88 0.47 -1.77
CA SER A 360 22.41 -0.90 -1.69
C SER A 360 22.73 -1.38 -0.28
N LEU A 361 23.09 -0.50 0.66
CA LEU A 361 23.37 -0.86 2.05
C LEU A 361 22.15 -0.76 2.98
N LEU A 362 20.96 -0.37 2.47
CA LEU A 362 19.75 -0.26 3.27
C LEU A 362 19.30 -1.66 3.72
N LYS A 363 19.32 -1.90 5.04
CA LYS A 363 19.00 -3.20 5.65
C LYS A 363 17.59 -3.29 6.20
N SER A 364 17.07 -2.17 6.70
CA SER A 364 15.75 -2.10 7.31
C SER A 364 15.11 -0.73 7.14
N VAL A 365 13.81 -0.73 6.97
CA VAL A 365 12.98 0.48 6.94
C VAL A 365 11.89 0.34 7.98
N LYS A 366 11.81 1.31 8.90
CA LYS A 366 10.70 1.39 9.84
C LYS A 366 9.66 2.36 9.32
N PHE A 367 8.53 1.85 8.88
CA PHE A 367 7.43 2.67 8.39
C PHE A 367 6.65 3.33 9.54
N GLY A 368 6.24 4.57 9.30
CA GLY A 368 5.30 5.30 10.15
C GLY A 368 3.90 4.68 10.13
N SER A 369 3.11 4.95 11.16
CA SER A 369 1.79 4.33 11.36
C SER A 369 0.71 4.79 10.38
N ASN A 370 0.95 5.83 9.57
CA ASN A 370 -0.04 6.37 8.62
C ASN A 370 0.28 6.09 7.15
N LEU A 371 1.37 5.39 6.87
CA LEU A 371 1.74 5.08 5.49
C LEU A 371 0.63 4.29 4.79
N LYS A 372 0.18 4.79 3.65
CA LYS A 372 -0.93 4.27 2.84
C LYS A 372 -0.47 3.70 1.51
N SER A 373 0.56 4.32 0.90
CA SER A 373 1.06 3.90 -0.41
C SER A 373 2.58 3.89 -0.49
N ILE A 374 3.09 2.93 -1.25
CA ILE A 374 4.48 2.83 -1.69
C ILE A 374 4.42 2.81 -3.21
N GLU A 375 5.01 3.79 -3.87
CA GLU A 375 4.95 3.92 -5.32
C GLU A 375 5.94 2.99 -6.05
N ALA A 376 5.88 3.01 -7.38
CA ALA A 376 6.70 2.12 -8.19
C ALA A 376 8.19 2.34 -7.94
N ARG A 377 8.94 1.20 -7.90
CA ARG A 377 10.39 1.14 -7.73
C ARG A 377 10.94 1.78 -6.45
N ALA A 378 10.08 2.09 -5.47
CA ALA A 378 10.47 2.87 -4.29
C ALA A 378 11.68 2.28 -3.55
N PHE A 379 11.83 0.95 -3.47
CA PHE A 379 12.97 0.25 -2.86
C PHE A 379 13.66 -0.70 -3.84
N GLN A 380 13.48 -0.50 -5.16
CA GLN A 380 14.14 -1.34 -6.15
C GLN A 380 15.67 -1.22 -6.05
N GLY A 381 16.35 -2.36 -5.99
CA GLY A 381 17.81 -2.37 -5.90
C GLY A 381 18.37 -2.17 -4.49
N CYS A 382 17.54 -2.13 -3.45
CA CYS A 382 17.98 -2.18 -2.05
C CYS A 382 18.41 -3.62 -1.71
N VAL A 383 19.53 -4.05 -2.27
CA VAL A 383 19.98 -5.46 -2.28
C VAL A 383 20.26 -6.05 -0.90
N ASN A 384 20.42 -5.23 0.14
CA ASN A 384 20.61 -5.66 1.52
C ASN A 384 19.34 -5.52 2.38
N LEU A 385 18.21 -5.07 1.80
CA LEU A 385 16.96 -4.94 2.55
C LEU A 385 16.38 -6.30 2.89
N THR A 386 16.39 -6.65 4.18
CA THR A 386 15.93 -7.94 4.69
C THR A 386 14.63 -7.86 5.48
N ASP A 387 14.32 -6.68 6.02
CA ASP A 387 13.15 -6.46 6.88
C ASP A 387 12.31 -5.29 6.40
N ILE A 388 11.02 -5.57 6.19
CA ILE A 388 10.00 -4.60 5.82
C ILE A 388 9.00 -4.49 6.98
N GLY A 389 9.07 -3.39 7.69
CA GLY A 389 8.19 -3.12 8.84
C GLY A 389 6.79 -2.67 8.41
N TRP A 390 5.96 -3.60 7.91
CA TRP A 390 4.59 -3.32 7.48
C TRP A 390 3.74 -2.64 8.56
N ASN A 391 2.89 -1.70 8.16
CA ASN A 391 1.78 -1.21 8.98
C ASN A 391 0.42 -1.68 8.44
N SER A 392 -0.63 -1.51 9.23
CA SER A 392 -1.99 -2.00 8.87
C SER A 392 -2.80 -1.05 7.99
N LYS A 393 -2.19 0.04 7.48
CA LYS A 393 -2.88 1.04 6.65
C LYS A 393 -2.41 1.03 5.20
N ILE A 394 -1.31 0.36 4.89
CA ILE A 394 -0.82 0.26 3.51
C ILE A 394 -1.90 -0.39 2.65
N GLY A 395 -2.38 0.34 1.65
CA GLY A 395 -3.42 -0.09 0.72
C GLY A 395 -2.89 -0.38 -0.67
N SER A 396 -1.81 0.30 -1.11
CA SER A 396 -1.23 0.12 -2.43
C SER A 396 0.29 -0.02 -2.41
N ILE A 397 0.80 -0.89 -3.28
CA ILE A 397 2.22 -1.12 -3.51
C ILE A 397 2.44 -1.10 -5.02
N GLY A 398 3.29 -0.18 -5.48
CA GLY A 398 3.56 0.05 -6.88
C GLY A 398 4.44 -1.00 -7.56
N GLU A 399 4.56 -0.87 -8.88
CA GLU A 399 5.33 -1.78 -9.73
C GLU A 399 6.80 -1.84 -9.32
N ASN A 400 7.38 -3.06 -9.22
CA ASN A 400 8.78 -3.31 -8.88
C ASN A 400 9.23 -2.69 -7.54
N ALA A 401 8.32 -2.37 -6.62
CA ALA A 401 8.63 -1.60 -5.41
C ALA A 401 9.73 -2.21 -4.55
N PHE A 402 9.85 -3.52 -4.47
CA PHE A 402 10.86 -4.26 -3.71
C PHE A 402 11.69 -5.20 -4.57
N ARG A 403 11.75 -4.95 -5.88
CA ARG A 403 12.55 -5.78 -6.80
C ARG A 403 14.04 -5.76 -6.43
N TYR A 404 14.74 -6.90 -6.52
CA TYR A 404 16.16 -7.09 -6.15
C TYR A 404 16.45 -6.89 -4.66
N THR A 405 15.49 -7.03 -3.76
CA THR A 405 15.76 -6.99 -2.31
C THR A 405 16.13 -8.38 -1.76
N SER A 406 16.72 -8.40 -0.56
CA SER A 406 17.11 -9.64 0.14
C SER A 406 16.09 -10.11 1.18
N VAL A 407 14.85 -9.71 1.06
CA VAL A 407 13.78 -10.16 1.97
C VAL A 407 13.66 -11.67 1.95
N THR A 408 13.56 -12.28 3.14
CA THR A 408 13.44 -13.74 3.28
C THR A 408 12.01 -14.21 3.51
N THR A 409 11.21 -13.36 4.13
CA THR A 409 9.79 -13.62 4.44
C THR A 409 8.98 -12.35 4.22
N VAL A 410 7.85 -12.50 3.54
CA VAL A 410 6.89 -11.42 3.29
C VAL A 410 5.52 -11.80 3.83
N ASN A 411 4.95 -10.93 4.66
CA ASN A 411 3.57 -11.01 5.12
C ASN A 411 2.84 -9.75 4.63
N LEU A 412 2.24 -9.82 3.44
CA LEU A 412 1.43 -8.72 2.92
C LEU A 412 0.23 -8.48 3.83
N PRO A 413 0.04 -7.24 4.30
CA PRO A 413 -1.10 -6.88 5.15
C PRO A 413 -2.46 -7.14 4.48
N ASP A 414 -3.47 -7.41 5.30
CA ASP A 414 -4.86 -7.57 4.83
C ASP A 414 -5.44 -6.26 4.25
N SER A 415 -4.82 -5.12 4.53
CA SER A 415 -5.20 -3.81 3.98
C SER A 415 -4.76 -3.58 2.53
N VAL A 416 -3.77 -4.33 2.02
CA VAL A 416 -3.25 -4.16 0.66
C VAL A 416 -4.26 -4.69 -0.35
N THR A 417 -4.81 -3.78 -1.14
CA THR A 417 -5.82 -4.06 -2.19
C THR A 417 -5.29 -3.85 -3.60
N GLU A 418 -4.28 -3.00 -3.74
CA GLU A 418 -3.66 -2.66 -5.02
C GLU A 418 -2.22 -3.13 -5.05
N VAL A 419 -1.90 -4.00 -5.99
CA VAL A 419 -0.61 -4.68 -6.08
C VAL A 419 -0.06 -4.51 -7.49
N GLY A 420 1.02 -3.76 -7.63
CA GLY A 420 1.71 -3.54 -8.90
C GLY A 420 2.40 -4.81 -9.43
N SER A 421 2.80 -4.77 -10.69
CA SER A 421 3.57 -5.84 -11.33
C SER A 421 4.96 -5.98 -10.70
N GLY A 422 5.47 -7.20 -10.53
CA GLY A 422 6.86 -7.47 -10.16
C GLY A 422 7.29 -6.98 -8.79
N ILE A 423 6.37 -6.77 -7.82
CA ILE A 423 6.71 -6.12 -6.54
C ILE A 423 7.85 -6.81 -5.79
N PHE A 424 8.01 -8.13 -5.89
CA PHE A 424 9.11 -8.90 -5.30
C PHE A 424 9.90 -9.67 -6.36
N ARG A 425 9.88 -9.20 -7.60
CA ARG A 425 10.64 -9.82 -8.68
C ARG A 425 12.14 -9.83 -8.36
N ASP A 426 12.84 -10.89 -8.74
CA ASP A 426 14.29 -11.06 -8.53
C ASP A 426 14.72 -11.04 -7.03
N CYS A 427 13.82 -11.35 -6.08
CA CYS A 427 14.13 -11.49 -4.66
C CYS A 427 14.70 -12.89 -4.38
N SER A 428 15.99 -13.08 -4.62
CA SER A 428 16.65 -14.39 -4.61
C SER A 428 16.59 -15.12 -3.26
N ASN A 429 16.48 -14.40 -2.15
CA ASN A 429 16.44 -14.93 -0.79
C ASN A 429 15.02 -15.20 -0.26
N LEU A 430 13.98 -14.76 -0.98
CA LEU A 430 12.60 -14.88 -0.55
C LEU A 430 12.17 -16.34 -0.49
N SER A 431 11.85 -16.82 0.71
CA SER A 431 11.51 -18.25 0.95
C SER A 431 10.05 -18.48 1.33
N ASN A 432 9.43 -17.53 2.03
CA ASN A 432 8.08 -17.66 2.53
C ASN A 432 7.26 -16.40 2.26
N VAL A 433 6.04 -16.59 1.75
CA VAL A 433 5.10 -15.50 1.46
C VAL A 433 3.74 -15.82 2.03
N THR A 434 3.14 -14.84 2.71
CA THR A 434 1.72 -14.81 3.04
C THR A 434 1.08 -13.63 2.33
N ILE A 435 0.10 -13.89 1.48
CA ILE A 435 -0.70 -12.86 0.80
C ILE A 435 -1.95 -12.61 1.64
N GLY A 436 -2.15 -11.37 2.08
CA GLY A 436 -3.27 -10.94 2.91
C GLY A 436 -4.63 -11.03 2.20
N THR A 437 -5.69 -10.85 2.95
CA THR A 437 -7.08 -10.99 2.47
C THR A 437 -7.53 -9.89 1.51
N GLY A 438 -6.84 -8.73 1.50
CA GLY A 438 -7.18 -7.59 0.63
C GLY A 438 -6.77 -7.77 -0.83
N ALA A 439 -5.76 -8.59 -1.12
CA ALA A 439 -5.26 -8.77 -2.47
C ALA A 439 -6.32 -9.41 -3.39
N THR A 440 -6.74 -8.65 -4.41
CA THR A 440 -7.76 -9.08 -5.38
C THR A 440 -7.20 -9.95 -6.51
N GLU A 441 -5.89 -9.92 -6.68
CA GLU A 441 -5.15 -10.73 -7.66
C GLU A 441 -3.73 -11.02 -7.18
N ILE A 442 -3.09 -12.01 -7.78
CA ILE A 442 -1.64 -12.19 -7.76
C ILE A 442 -1.15 -11.56 -9.05
N SER A 443 -0.51 -10.39 -8.95
CA SER A 443 -0.17 -9.56 -10.09
C SER A 443 0.88 -10.19 -11.01
N ASP A 444 1.03 -9.62 -12.20
CA ASP A 444 2.01 -10.08 -13.19
C ASP A 444 3.43 -9.99 -12.61
N SER A 445 4.23 -11.03 -12.84
CA SER A 445 5.63 -11.14 -12.38
C SER A 445 5.84 -10.94 -10.88
N MET A 446 4.82 -11.02 -10.05
CA MET A 446 4.88 -10.65 -8.62
C MET A 446 6.05 -11.27 -7.87
N PHE A 447 6.37 -12.54 -8.17
CA PHE A 447 7.47 -13.32 -7.60
C PHE A 447 8.36 -13.95 -8.69
N ASP A 448 8.37 -13.36 -9.90
CA ASP A 448 9.21 -13.84 -10.99
C ASP A 448 10.68 -13.87 -10.57
N THR A 449 11.38 -14.97 -10.84
CA THR A 449 12.79 -15.18 -10.47
C THR A 449 13.03 -15.06 -8.95
N CYS A 450 12.19 -15.77 -8.15
CA CYS A 450 12.43 -15.97 -6.72
C CYS A 450 12.85 -17.44 -6.46
N PRO A 451 14.11 -17.82 -6.71
CA PRO A 451 14.55 -19.22 -6.72
C PRO A 451 14.46 -19.91 -5.36
N SER A 452 14.50 -19.16 -4.26
CA SER A 452 14.40 -19.70 -2.90
C SER A 452 12.97 -19.86 -2.39
N LEU A 453 11.94 -19.39 -3.15
CA LEU A 453 10.55 -19.39 -2.71
C LEU A 453 10.02 -20.82 -2.57
N LYS A 454 9.65 -21.21 -1.35
CA LYS A 454 9.20 -22.57 -1.00
C LYS A 454 7.72 -22.62 -0.64
N ILE A 455 7.26 -21.62 0.10
CA ILE A 455 5.92 -21.60 0.71
C ILE A 455 5.19 -20.30 0.32
N VAL A 456 4.01 -20.48 -0.28
CA VAL A 456 3.09 -19.37 -0.57
C VAL A 456 1.74 -19.69 0.08
N THR A 457 1.31 -18.82 0.98
CA THR A 457 0.00 -18.90 1.64
C THR A 457 -0.88 -17.77 1.12
N ILE A 458 -1.99 -18.10 0.50
CA ILE A 458 -2.99 -17.15 -0.01
C ILE A 458 -4.17 -17.14 0.95
N LYS A 459 -4.37 -16.04 1.69
CA LYS A 459 -5.49 -15.89 2.66
C LYS A 459 -6.73 -15.31 2.00
N GLY A 460 -6.56 -14.52 0.94
CA GLY A 460 -7.62 -13.82 0.22
C GLY A 460 -8.30 -14.69 -0.84
N ASN A 461 -9.14 -14.03 -1.62
CA ASN A 461 -9.84 -14.60 -2.75
C ASN A 461 -9.43 -13.92 -4.07
N PRO A 462 -8.17 -14.06 -4.51
CA PRO A 462 -7.72 -13.47 -5.75
C PRO A 462 -8.50 -14.07 -6.93
N THR A 463 -8.77 -13.24 -7.93
CA THR A 463 -9.54 -13.65 -9.12
C THR A 463 -8.64 -14.16 -10.26
N ARG A 464 -7.35 -13.81 -10.23
CA ARG A 464 -6.37 -14.28 -11.22
C ARG A 464 -4.98 -14.50 -10.63
N ILE A 465 -4.21 -15.35 -11.29
CA ILE A 465 -2.76 -15.46 -11.19
C ILE A 465 -2.20 -14.86 -12.47
N GLY A 466 -1.42 -13.79 -12.36
CA GLY A 466 -0.87 -13.02 -13.47
C GLY A 466 0.17 -13.78 -14.29
N GLN A 467 0.55 -13.21 -15.43
CA GLN A 467 1.62 -13.76 -16.25
C GLN A 467 2.95 -13.71 -15.49
N TYR A 468 3.76 -14.76 -15.62
CA TYR A 468 5.06 -14.91 -14.93
C TYR A 468 4.99 -14.81 -13.40
N ALA A 469 3.82 -14.86 -12.76
CA ALA A 469 3.68 -14.56 -11.32
C ALA A 469 4.61 -15.35 -10.41
N PHE A 470 4.91 -16.62 -10.74
CA PHE A 470 5.83 -17.52 -10.05
C PHE A 470 6.88 -18.12 -11.00
N SER A 471 7.15 -17.48 -12.14
CA SER A 471 8.15 -17.96 -13.09
C SER A 471 9.52 -18.02 -12.41
N GLU A 472 10.27 -19.09 -12.67
CA GLU A 472 11.59 -19.37 -12.09
C GLU A 472 11.63 -19.50 -10.54
N CYS A 473 10.49 -19.74 -9.90
CA CYS A 473 10.43 -20.14 -8.50
C CYS A 473 10.83 -21.63 -8.36
N ILE A 474 12.10 -21.92 -8.57
CA ILE A 474 12.59 -23.30 -8.71
C ILE A 474 12.43 -24.18 -7.46
N SER A 475 12.35 -23.55 -6.28
CA SER A 475 12.15 -24.24 -4.98
C SER A 475 10.69 -24.41 -4.58
N LEU A 476 9.74 -23.84 -5.32
CA LEU A 476 8.32 -23.93 -5.00
C LEU A 476 7.81 -25.36 -5.21
N SER A 477 7.54 -26.04 -4.10
CA SER A 477 7.15 -27.46 -4.12
C SER A 477 5.64 -27.70 -4.10
N THR A 478 4.90 -26.78 -3.51
CA THR A 478 3.44 -26.82 -3.41
C THR A 478 2.86 -25.43 -3.26
N ILE A 479 1.66 -25.24 -3.79
CA ILE A 479 0.85 -24.03 -3.59
C ILE A 479 -0.63 -24.42 -3.62
N ASN A 480 -1.44 -23.83 -2.74
CA ASN A 480 -2.89 -23.99 -2.77
C ASN A 480 -3.51 -22.83 -3.55
N ILE A 481 -4.11 -23.12 -4.70
CA ILE A 481 -4.78 -22.12 -5.54
C ILE A 481 -6.28 -22.09 -5.15
N PRO A 482 -6.79 -20.95 -4.67
CA PRO A 482 -8.19 -20.83 -4.27
C PRO A 482 -9.18 -21.02 -5.42
N ASP A 483 -10.38 -21.46 -5.09
CA ASP A 483 -11.49 -21.61 -6.05
C ASP A 483 -11.99 -20.26 -6.63
N SER A 484 -11.59 -19.13 -6.05
CA SER A 484 -11.87 -17.78 -6.57
C SER A 484 -11.09 -17.43 -7.84
N VAL A 485 -9.97 -18.10 -8.08
CA VAL A 485 -9.12 -17.87 -9.26
C VAL A 485 -9.85 -18.38 -10.51
N THR A 486 -9.98 -17.52 -11.51
CA THR A 486 -10.62 -17.81 -12.80
C THR A 486 -9.62 -17.95 -13.95
N LEU A 487 -8.44 -17.38 -13.80
CA LEU A 487 -7.38 -17.34 -14.82
C LEU A 487 -6.02 -17.68 -14.22
N VAL A 488 -5.27 -18.55 -14.91
CA VAL A 488 -3.82 -18.73 -14.74
C VAL A 488 -3.13 -18.15 -15.98
N GLY A 489 -2.30 -17.13 -15.77
CA GLY A 489 -1.66 -16.36 -16.83
C GLY A 489 -0.52 -17.08 -17.56
N TYR A 490 -0.02 -16.42 -18.61
CA TYR A 490 1.07 -16.89 -19.45
C TYR A 490 2.34 -17.14 -18.62
N GLU A 491 2.94 -18.33 -18.76
CA GLU A 491 4.16 -18.75 -18.04
C GLU A 491 4.11 -18.55 -16.51
N ALA A 492 2.92 -18.52 -15.91
CA ALA A 492 2.75 -18.20 -14.50
C ALA A 492 3.59 -19.06 -13.54
N PHE A 493 3.87 -20.32 -13.87
CA PHE A 493 4.68 -21.26 -13.10
C PHE A 493 5.84 -21.83 -13.93
N ASN A 494 6.30 -21.12 -14.96
CA ASN A 494 7.41 -21.57 -15.80
C ASN A 494 8.64 -21.91 -14.93
N LYS A 495 9.26 -23.07 -15.16
CA LYS A 495 10.44 -23.54 -14.43
C LYS A 495 10.27 -23.71 -12.90
N CYS A 496 9.06 -23.88 -12.39
CA CYS A 496 8.84 -24.33 -11.02
C CYS A 496 9.30 -25.80 -10.87
N LYS A 497 10.61 -26.03 -10.84
CA LYS A 497 11.22 -27.36 -10.96
C LYS A 497 10.92 -28.28 -9.80
N SER A 498 10.65 -27.76 -8.60
CA SER A 498 10.31 -28.54 -7.41
C SER A 498 8.82 -28.83 -7.24
N LEU A 499 7.96 -28.26 -8.09
CA LEU A 499 6.53 -28.44 -8.01
C LEU A 499 6.15 -29.87 -8.42
N THR A 500 5.63 -30.66 -7.46
CA THR A 500 5.32 -32.08 -7.67
C THR A 500 3.84 -32.35 -7.87
N ASN A 501 3.01 -31.73 -7.02
CA ASN A 501 1.56 -31.89 -7.03
C ASN A 501 0.90 -30.52 -7.05
N LEU A 502 0.05 -30.29 -8.01
CA LEU A 502 -0.68 -29.03 -8.13
C LEU A 502 -2.17 -29.28 -8.26
N ARG A 503 -2.92 -28.75 -7.29
CA ARG A 503 -4.37 -28.70 -7.38
C ARG A 503 -4.79 -27.31 -7.82
N LEU A 504 -5.40 -27.24 -9.00
CA LEU A 504 -5.99 -26.00 -9.52
C LEU A 504 -7.35 -25.78 -8.88
N GLY A 505 -7.63 -24.54 -8.46
CA GLY A 505 -8.93 -24.14 -7.95
C GLY A 505 -10.03 -24.39 -8.98
N ASN A 506 -11.20 -24.84 -8.53
CA ASN A 506 -12.30 -25.18 -9.43
C ASN A 506 -12.88 -23.99 -10.20
N GLY A 507 -12.63 -22.76 -9.74
CA GLY A 507 -13.04 -21.52 -10.41
C GLY A 507 -12.30 -21.24 -11.71
N ILE A 508 -11.18 -21.90 -11.97
CA ILE A 508 -10.37 -21.64 -13.16
C ILE A 508 -11.13 -22.09 -14.41
N THR A 509 -11.41 -21.12 -15.26
CA THR A 509 -12.04 -21.31 -16.57
C THR A 509 -11.03 -21.18 -17.71
N LYS A 510 -9.90 -20.53 -17.45
CA LYS A 510 -8.86 -20.28 -18.45
C LYS A 510 -7.45 -20.55 -17.90
N ILE A 511 -6.63 -21.24 -18.70
CA ILE A 511 -5.20 -21.43 -18.46
C ILE A 511 -4.48 -20.94 -19.72
N ASP A 512 -3.66 -19.91 -19.60
CA ASP A 512 -2.91 -19.35 -20.73
C ASP A 512 -1.72 -20.22 -21.13
N SER A 513 -1.15 -19.91 -22.28
CA SER A 513 -0.05 -20.69 -22.88
C SER A 513 1.13 -20.82 -21.93
N ARG A 514 1.75 -22.00 -21.92
CA ARG A 514 2.99 -22.32 -21.20
C ARG A 514 2.90 -22.13 -19.66
N ALA A 515 1.69 -22.11 -19.11
CA ALA A 515 1.48 -21.81 -17.69
C ALA A 515 2.34 -22.66 -16.74
N PHE A 516 2.59 -23.93 -17.03
CA PHE A 516 3.41 -24.87 -16.25
C PHE A 516 4.60 -25.44 -17.04
N VAL A 517 5.06 -24.74 -18.07
CA VAL A 517 6.18 -25.19 -18.90
C VAL A 517 7.43 -25.38 -18.05
N ASN A 518 8.22 -26.44 -18.32
CA ASN A 518 9.45 -26.77 -17.60
C ASN A 518 9.29 -27.11 -16.11
N CYS A 519 8.11 -27.45 -15.62
CA CYS A 519 7.88 -27.99 -14.28
C CYS A 519 8.30 -29.46 -14.26
N THR A 520 9.61 -29.73 -14.25
CA THR A 520 10.18 -31.07 -14.53
C THR A 520 9.84 -32.14 -13.49
N SER A 521 9.51 -31.72 -12.26
CA SER A 521 9.08 -32.65 -11.18
C SER A 521 7.56 -32.83 -11.08
N LEU A 522 6.77 -32.14 -11.92
CA LEU A 522 5.32 -32.18 -11.83
C LEU A 522 4.80 -33.58 -12.24
N THR A 523 4.25 -34.30 -11.26
CA THR A 523 3.68 -35.64 -11.45
C THR A 523 2.16 -35.66 -11.45
N SER A 524 1.54 -34.79 -10.66
CA SER A 524 0.09 -34.76 -10.50
C SER A 524 -0.45 -33.34 -10.70
N LEU A 525 -1.29 -33.17 -11.72
CA LEU A 525 -1.99 -31.91 -12.00
C LEU A 525 -3.51 -32.17 -11.91
N TYR A 526 -4.15 -31.65 -10.86
CA TYR A 526 -5.60 -31.74 -10.70
C TYR A 526 -6.26 -30.59 -11.47
N MET A 527 -6.96 -30.94 -12.55
CA MET A 527 -7.57 -29.99 -13.46
C MET A 527 -8.85 -29.41 -12.91
N PRO A 528 -9.12 -28.13 -13.19
CA PRO A 528 -10.38 -27.49 -12.77
C PRO A 528 -11.57 -28.11 -13.50
N TYR A 529 -12.69 -28.19 -12.79
CA TYR A 529 -13.92 -28.78 -13.37
C TYR A 529 -14.47 -27.93 -14.52
N TYR A 530 -14.36 -26.60 -14.43
CA TYR A 530 -14.94 -25.66 -15.39
C TYR A 530 -13.98 -25.11 -16.44
N LEU A 531 -12.83 -25.75 -16.65
CA LEU A 531 -11.92 -25.33 -17.70
C LEU A 531 -12.66 -25.24 -19.04
N SER A 532 -12.65 -24.09 -19.68
CA SER A 532 -13.31 -23.81 -20.97
C SER A 532 -12.34 -23.34 -22.05
N GLU A 533 -11.26 -22.69 -21.64
CA GLU A 533 -10.25 -22.11 -22.54
C GLU A 533 -8.84 -22.51 -22.10
N TRP A 534 -7.98 -22.77 -23.08
CA TRP A 534 -6.57 -23.10 -22.84
C TRP A 534 -5.65 -22.61 -23.96
N GLY A 535 -4.43 -22.22 -23.56
CA GLY A 535 -3.35 -21.90 -24.45
C GLY A 535 -2.56 -23.14 -24.93
N TYR A 536 -1.51 -22.91 -25.68
CA TYR A 536 -0.61 -23.96 -26.15
C TYR A 536 0.50 -24.28 -25.12
N ASP A 537 1.08 -25.48 -25.20
CA ASP A 537 2.27 -25.90 -24.46
C ASP A 537 2.13 -25.80 -22.93
N ILE A 538 0.93 -25.89 -22.36
CA ILE A 538 0.66 -25.66 -20.92
C ILE A 538 1.62 -26.48 -20.05
N VAL A 539 1.86 -27.74 -20.34
CA VAL A 539 2.72 -28.67 -19.57
C VAL A 539 3.92 -29.17 -20.38
N ARG A 540 4.38 -28.39 -21.37
CA ARG A 540 5.56 -28.74 -22.16
C ARG A 540 6.78 -28.93 -21.26
N ASN A 541 7.58 -29.96 -21.54
CA ASN A 541 8.75 -30.35 -20.71
C ASN A 541 8.39 -30.75 -19.26
N CYS A 542 7.18 -31.30 -19.04
CA CYS A 542 6.78 -31.94 -17.79
C CYS A 542 6.66 -33.47 -18.02
N PRO A 543 7.75 -34.23 -18.08
CA PRO A 543 7.77 -35.61 -18.62
C PRO A 543 6.95 -36.61 -17.79
N SER A 544 6.77 -36.31 -16.50
CA SER A 544 6.10 -37.22 -15.56
C SER A 544 4.65 -36.86 -15.26
N VAL A 545 4.14 -35.77 -15.84
CA VAL A 545 2.81 -35.24 -15.49
C VAL A 545 1.70 -36.24 -15.86
N THR A 546 0.75 -36.38 -14.93
CA THR A 546 -0.55 -36.99 -15.12
C THR A 546 -1.63 -36.02 -14.70
N ALA A 547 -2.56 -35.71 -15.60
CA ALA A 547 -3.71 -34.88 -15.28
C ALA A 547 -4.79 -35.71 -14.59
N TYR A 548 -5.25 -35.28 -13.43
CA TYR A 548 -6.38 -35.87 -12.70
C TYR A 548 -7.61 -35.01 -13.00
N ILE A 549 -8.56 -35.61 -13.69
CA ILE A 549 -9.73 -34.90 -14.26
C ILE A 549 -11.01 -35.49 -13.68
N TYR A 550 -11.87 -34.64 -13.15
CA TYR A 550 -13.16 -35.10 -12.63
C TYR A 550 -14.07 -35.66 -13.74
N SER A 551 -14.79 -36.71 -13.41
CA SER A 551 -15.87 -37.22 -14.29
C SER A 551 -16.86 -36.10 -14.56
N GLY A 552 -17.16 -35.82 -15.84
CA GLY A 552 -18.01 -34.68 -16.22
C GLY A 552 -17.28 -33.40 -16.66
N ALA A 553 -16.00 -33.24 -16.33
CA ALA A 553 -15.18 -32.12 -16.82
C ALA A 553 -14.74 -32.34 -18.29
N THR A 554 -15.71 -32.38 -19.20
CA THR A 554 -15.50 -32.79 -20.61
C THR A 554 -14.46 -31.96 -21.33
N LYS A 555 -14.41 -30.65 -21.09
CA LYS A 555 -13.41 -29.76 -21.71
C LYS A 555 -11.99 -30.04 -21.26
N ALA A 556 -11.78 -30.34 -19.97
CA ALA A 556 -10.47 -30.75 -19.46
C ALA A 556 -10.03 -32.11 -20.05
N ILE A 557 -10.96 -33.02 -20.28
CA ILE A 557 -10.68 -34.30 -20.98
C ILE A 557 -10.25 -34.02 -22.44
N THR A 558 -10.98 -33.18 -23.16
CA THR A 558 -10.64 -32.76 -24.51
C THR A 558 -9.23 -32.15 -24.57
N TRP A 559 -8.93 -31.22 -23.65
CA TRP A 559 -7.59 -30.66 -23.54
C TRP A 559 -6.50 -31.72 -23.39
N ALA A 560 -6.69 -32.68 -22.50
CA ALA A 560 -5.69 -33.72 -22.26
C ALA A 560 -5.47 -34.60 -23.51
N GLN A 561 -6.54 -34.91 -24.26
CA GLN A 561 -6.50 -35.69 -25.49
C GLN A 561 -5.80 -34.92 -26.62
N GLU A 562 -6.17 -33.68 -26.86
CA GLU A 562 -5.58 -32.83 -27.91
C GLU A 562 -4.10 -32.55 -27.68
N ASN A 563 -3.65 -32.49 -26.44
CA ASN A 563 -2.25 -32.19 -26.08
C ASN A 563 -1.42 -33.44 -25.73
N ASN A 564 -1.97 -34.65 -25.94
CA ASN A 564 -1.32 -35.92 -25.62
C ASN A 564 -0.82 -36.02 -24.16
N VAL A 565 -1.56 -35.45 -23.21
CA VAL A 565 -1.25 -35.48 -21.80
C VAL A 565 -1.85 -36.76 -21.17
N ARG A 566 -1.05 -37.50 -20.42
CA ARG A 566 -1.58 -38.63 -19.65
C ARG A 566 -2.62 -38.14 -18.68
N TYR A 567 -3.76 -38.84 -18.60
CA TYR A 567 -4.79 -38.44 -17.63
C TYR A 567 -5.47 -39.61 -16.96
N LYS A 568 -6.05 -39.36 -15.81
CA LYS A 568 -6.89 -40.26 -15.03
C LYS A 568 -8.19 -39.59 -14.70
N ILE A 569 -9.31 -40.26 -14.96
CA ILE A 569 -10.62 -39.82 -14.50
C ILE A 569 -10.74 -40.11 -13.02
N ILE A 570 -11.15 -39.12 -12.26
CA ILE A 570 -11.41 -39.21 -10.82
C ILE A 570 -12.86 -38.84 -10.53
N ASP A 571 -13.43 -39.53 -9.55
CA ASP A 571 -14.75 -39.22 -9.02
C ASP A 571 -14.65 -38.33 -7.78
N GLY A 572 -15.82 -37.83 -7.34
CA GLY A 572 -15.90 -37.13 -6.07
C GLY A 572 -15.54 -35.64 -6.13
N PHE A 573 -15.90 -34.99 -7.26
CA PHE A 573 -15.82 -33.53 -7.33
C PHE A 573 -16.52 -32.91 -6.11
N LYS A 574 -15.76 -32.15 -5.32
CA LYS A 574 -16.30 -31.44 -4.16
C LYS A 574 -16.60 -30.00 -4.56
N PRO A 575 -17.87 -29.57 -4.58
CA PRO A 575 -18.22 -28.21 -4.98
C PRO A 575 -17.57 -27.15 -4.06
N SER A 576 -17.43 -25.94 -4.53
CA SER A 576 -16.95 -24.83 -3.69
C SER A 576 -17.89 -24.58 -2.51
N PRO A 577 -17.40 -24.04 -1.38
CA PRO A 577 -18.28 -23.61 -0.29
C PRO A 577 -19.28 -22.55 -0.75
N VAL A 578 -20.44 -22.47 -0.08
CA VAL A 578 -21.36 -21.36 -0.31
C VAL A 578 -20.75 -20.04 0.19
N ASN A 579 -20.97 -18.97 -0.58
CA ASN A 579 -20.58 -17.61 -0.22
C ASN A 579 -21.83 -16.73 -0.01
N ASN A 580 -21.65 -15.59 0.65
CA ASN A 580 -22.70 -14.60 0.90
C ASN A 580 -23.96 -15.21 1.54
N LEU A 581 -23.77 -16.23 2.38
CA LEU A 581 -24.88 -16.86 3.11
C LEU A 581 -25.56 -15.84 4.02
N LYS A 582 -26.89 -15.72 3.92
CA LYS A 582 -27.70 -14.79 4.69
C LYS A 582 -28.98 -15.48 5.16
N ALA A 583 -29.54 -15.01 6.27
CA ALA A 583 -30.84 -15.44 6.75
C ALA A 583 -31.69 -14.23 7.18
N ASP A 584 -32.86 -14.11 6.62
CA ASP A 584 -33.78 -12.99 6.89
C ASP A 584 -35.17 -13.49 7.28
N ALA A 585 -35.82 -12.81 8.23
CA ALA A 585 -37.20 -13.08 8.54
C ALA A 585 -38.10 -12.79 7.32
N TYR A 586 -38.89 -13.76 6.93
CA TYR A 586 -39.74 -13.67 5.74
C TYR A 586 -41.25 -13.59 6.06
N GLY A 587 -41.63 -13.92 7.27
CA GLY A 587 -43.03 -13.92 7.73
C GLY A 587 -43.17 -14.72 9.02
N LYS A 588 -44.42 -14.83 9.53
CA LYS A 588 -44.67 -15.62 10.72
C LYS A 588 -44.22 -17.07 10.53
N ASN A 589 -43.37 -17.56 11.42
CA ASN A 589 -42.73 -18.87 11.36
C ASN A 589 -41.95 -19.15 10.08
N LYS A 590 -41.44 -18.08 9.40
CA LYS A 590 -40.71 -18.22 8.15
C LYS A 590 -39.40 -17.43 8.20
N VAL A 591 -38.31 -18.05 7.78
CA VAL A 591 -37.02 -17.44 7.54
C VAL A 591 -36.56 -17.80 6.12
N LEU A 592 -36.17 -16.81 5.35
CA LEU A 592 -35.53 -16.99 4.04
C LEU A 592 -34.03 -17.03 4.20
N VAL A 593 -33.43 -18.12 3.79
CA VAL A 593 -31.97 -18.29 3.73
C VAL A 593 -31.57 -18.16 2.27
N THR A 594 -30.57 -17.30 1.99
CA THR A 594 -30.07 -17.03 0.65
C THR A 594 -28.53 -17.12 0.62
N TRP A 595 -27.98 -17.47 -0.52
CA TRP A 595 -26.51 -17.56 -0.74
C TRP A 595 -26.17 -17.27 -2.21
N THR A 596 -24.90 -17.13 -2.54
CA THR A 596 -24.45 -17.15 -3.93
C THR A 596 -24.25 -18.58 -4.38
N ASP A 597 -24.53 -18.86 -5.65
CA ASP A 597 -24.33 -20.19 -6.21
C ASP A 597 -22.90 -20.69 -5.97
N SER A 598 -22.83 -21.89 -5.50
CA SER A 598 -21.58 -22.60 -5.27
C SER A 598 -21.16 -23.27 -6.58
N MET A 599 -19.93 -22.99 -6.99
CA MET A 599 -19.39 -23.54 -8.22
C MET A 599 -19.30 -25.07 -8.12
N GLY A 600 -19.91 -25.76 -9.07
CA GLY A 600 -19.96 -27.22 -9.11
C GLY A 600 -21.01 -27.90 -8.24
N ALA A 601 -21.92 -27.16 -7.68
CA ALA A 601 -23.01 -27.74 -6.93
C ALA A 601 -24.12 -28.20 -7.87
N ASP A 602 -24.49 -29.47 -7.74
CA ASP A 602 -25.75 -30.00 -8.28
C ASP A 602 -26.96 -29.69 -7.36
N GLY A 603 -26.65 -29.16 -6.17
CA GLY A 603 -27.66 -28.74 -5.22
C GLY A 603 -27.09 -28.44 -3.83
N TYR A 604 -27.98 -28.14 -2.91
CA TYR A 604 -27.64 -27.69 -1.56
C TYR A 604 -28.42 -28.44 -0.52
N LEU A 605 -27.77 -28.92 0.53
CA LEU A 605 -28.38 -29.46 1.73
C LEU A 605 -28.44 -28.37 2.77
N VAL A 606 -29.62 -28.13 3.33
CA VAL A 606 -29.82 -27.11 4.36
C VAL A 606 -30.05 -27.78 5.70
N TYR A 607 -29.24 -27.41 6.65
CA TYR A 607 -29.35 -27.83 8.03
C TYR A 607 -29.73 -26.65 8.90
N GLY A 608 -30.49 -26.93 9.95
CA GLY A 608 -30.95 -25.89 10.85
C GLY A 608 -30.94 -26.33 12.31
N LYS A 609 -30.88 -25.33 13.20
CA LYS A 609 -30.95 -25.48 14.64
C LYS A 609 -31.70 -24.29 15.23
N LYS A 610 -32.70 -24.52 16.10
CA LYS A 610 -33.26 -23.49 16.99
C LYS A 610 -32.33 -23.30 18.19
N SER A 611 -32.34 -22.12 18.83
CA SER A 611 -31.52 -21.90 20.04
C SER A 611 -31.68 -22.99 21.09
N SER A 612 -32.92 -23.46 21.30
CA SER A 612 -33.31 -24.51 22.25
C SER A 612 -33.28 -25.92 21.66
N GLY A 613 -32.99 -26.08 20.35
CA GLY A 613 -33.17 -27.32 19.60
C GLY A 613 -31.85 -28.02 19.22
N LYS A 614 -32.00 -29.21 18.62
CA LYS A 614 -30.87 -29.96 18.04
C LYS A 614 -30.61 -29.53 16.60
N TYR A 615 -29.33 -29.61 16.19
CA TYR A 615 -28.90 -29.48 14.80
C TYR A 615 -29.46 -30.66 13.98
N GLY A 616 -29.93 -30.38 12.78
CA GLY A 616 -30.42 -31.42 11.90
C GLY A 616 -30.75 -30.93 10.50
N TYR A 617 -30.90 -31.88 9.59
CA TYR A 617 -31.31 -31.61 8.22
C TYR A 617 -32.75 -31.07 8.18
N ILE A 618 -32.96 -29.98 7.43
CA ILE A 618 -34.26 -29.32 7.30
C ILE A 618 -34.77 -29.24 5.86
N GLY A 619 -33.90 -29.51 4.87
CA GLY A 619 -34.32 -29.57 3.48
C GLY A 619 -33.16 -29.46 2.48
N MET A 620 -33.50 -29.53 1.19
CA MET A 620 -32.53 -29.38 0.09
C MET A 620 -33.15 -28.58 -1.06
N THR A 621 -32.30 -28.06 -1.92
CA THR A 621 -32.69 -27.44 -3.20
C THR A 621 -31.68 -27.83 -4.28
N THR A 622 -32.17 -28.05 -5.51
CA THR A 622 -31.32 -28.48 -6.64
C THR A 622 -31.12 -27.41 -7.71
N GLN A 623 -31.93 -26.33 -7.67
CA GLN A 623 -31.88 -25.29 -8.71
C GLN A 623 -31.92 -23.85 -8.17
N ASN A 624 -32.01 -23.69 -6.85
CA ASN A 624 -32.18 -22.38 -6.25
C ASN A 624 -31.07 -22.10 -5.24
N ASN A 625 -30.61 -20.89 -5.21
CA ASN A 625 -29.67 -20.34 -4.23
C ASN A 625 -30.42 -19.72 -3.02
N TYR A 626 -31.60 -20.25 -2.72
CA TYR A 626 -32.35 -19.88 -1.54
C TYR A 626 -33.12 -21.07 -0.97
N PHE A 627 -33.46 -20.99 0.32
CA PHE A 627 -34.30 -21.94 1.03
C PHE A 627 -35.25 -21.20 1.97
N LEU A 628 -36.52 -21.50 1.90
CA LEU A 628 -37.52 -20.92 2.79
C LEU A 628 -37.83 -21.92 3.92
N ASP A 629 -37.33 -21.68 5.13
CA ASP A 629 -37.74 -22.40 6.31
C ASP A 629 -39.14 -21.94 6.74
N LYS A 630 -40.16 -22.78 6.50
CA LYS A 630 -41.59 -22.55 6.85
C LYS A 630 -41.92 -22.95 8.31
N LYS A 631 -40.92 -23.47 9.05
CA LYS A 631 -41.06 -23.93 10.44
C LYS A 631 -40.17 -23.19 11.42
N ALA A 632 -39.63 -22.08 10.99
CA ALA A 632 -38.74 -21.24 11.82
C ALA A 632 -39.46 -20.78 13.10
N ALA A 633 -38.71 -20.66 14.19
CA ALA A 633 -39.26 -20.11 15.43
C ALA A 633 -39.34 -18.58 15.34
N ASP A 634 -40.45 -18.00 15.79
CA ASP A 634 -40.66 -16.55 15.82
C ASP A 634 -39.94 -15.87 17.00
N THR A 635 -39.71 -16.57 18.09
CA THR A 635 -39.28 -16.02 19.38
C THR A 635 -37.84 -16.34 19.76
N GLU A 636 -37.21 -17.26 19.06
CA GLU A 636 -35.80 -17.63 19.26
C GLU A 636 -35.01 -17.54 17.97
N TYR A 637 -33.68 -17.56 18.05
CA TYR A 637 -32.85 -17.60 16.86
C TYR A 637 -32.91 -18.98 16.20
N ASN A 638 -33.04 -18.97 14.90
CA ASN A 638 -32.88 -20.10 14.02
C ASN A 638 -31.53 -19.96 13.32
N PHE A 639 -30.68 -20.96 13.46
CA PHE A 639 -29.36 -21.03 12.86
C PHE A 639 -29.39 -21.92 11.65
N TYR A 640 -28.70 -21.57 10.57
CA TYR A 640 -28.70 -22.27 9.30
C TYR A 640 -27.30 -22.50 8.78
N TRP A 641 -27.07 -23.72 8.24
CA TRP A 641 -25.89 -24.13 7.49
C TRP A 641 -26.36 -24.61 6.12
N VAL A 642 -25.62 -24.27 5.07
CA VAL A 642 -25.93 -24.68 3.70
C VAL A 642 -24.70 -25.36 3.12
N TYR A 643 -24.87 -26.64 2.79
CA TYR A 643 -23.81 -27.48 2.26
C TYR A 643 -24.04 -27.79 0.79
N PRO A 644 -23.22 -27.29 -0.13
CA PRO A 644 -23.33 -27.66 -1.54
C PRO A 644 -22.86 -29.10 -1.74
N TYR A 645 -23.52 -29.80 -2.67
CA TYR A 645 -23.09 -31.14 -3.06
C TYR A 645 -23.03 -31.27 -4.59
N SER A 646 -22.14 -32.15 -5.07
CA SER A 646 -22.15 -32.71 -6.42
C SER A 646 -22.57 -34.17 -6.38
N VAL A 647 -22.92 -34.74 -7.55
CA VAL A 647 -23.28 -36.16 -7.69
C VAL A 647 -22.20 -36.84 -8.50
N ASN A 648 -21.56 -37.88 -7.97
CA ASN A 648 -20.54 -38.65 -8.68
C ASN A 648 -21.15 -39.62 -9.70
N SER A 649 -20.29 -40.33 -10.47
CA SER A 649 -20.71 -41.30 -11.48
C SER A 649 -21.57 -42.45 -10.95
N ALA A 650 -21.49 -42.76 -9.65
CA ALA A 650 -22.31 -43.76 -8.96
C ALA A 650 -23.65 -43.18 -8.38
N GLY A 651 -23.98 -41.91 -8.66
CA GLY A 651 -25.17 -41.26 -8.13
C GLY A 651 -25.05 -40.81 -6.66
N LYS A 652 -23.88 -40.97 -6.01
CA LYS A 652 -23.65 -40.60 -4.61
C LYS A 652 -23.35 -39.11 -4.49
N LYS A 653 -23.93 -38.43 -3.47
CA LYS A 653 -23.62 -37.04 -3.19
C LYS A 653 -22.24 -36.88 -2.56
N VAL A 654 -21.43 -36.00 -3.11
CA VAL A 654 -20.16 -35.52 -2.56
C VAL A 654 -20.38 -34.12 -1.99
N ILE A 655 -20.32 -34.01 -0.67
CA ILE A 655 -20.76 -32.80 0.06
C ILE A 655 -19.53 -31.98 0.46
N ASN A 656 -19.59 -30.65 0.28
CA ASN A 656 -18.67 -29.74 0.93
C ASN A 656 -19.22 -29.27 2.25
N THR A 657 -18.62 -29.72 3.34
CA THR A 657 -19.03 -29.37 4.71
C THR A 657 -18.40 -28.09 5.24
N SER A 658 -17.51 -27.44 4.48
CA SER A 658 -16.96 -26.13 4.83
C SER A 658 -18.04 -25.07 4.67
N CYS A 659 -18.58 -24.59 5.77
CA CYS A 659 -19.66 -23.59 5.77
C CYS A 659 -19.63 -22.79 7.06
N GLN A 660 -19.80 -21.47 6.94
CA GLN A 660 -20.17 -20.62 8.06
C GLN A 660 -21.68 -20.74 8.29
N TYR A 661 -22.16 -20.48 9.49
CA TYR A 661 -23.58 -20.43 9.77
C TYR A 661 -24.09 -19.00 9.80
N VAL A 662 -25.37 -18.86 9.47
CA VAL A 662 -26.13 -17.62 9.65
C VAL A 662 -27.31 -17.85 10.56
N TYR A 663 -27.88 -16.79 11.08
CA TYR A 663 -29.02 -16.90 11.96
C TYR A 663 -30.00 -15.76 11.77
N ALA A 664 -31.28 -16.05 11.99
CA ALA A 664 -32.37 -15.08 12.04
C ALA A 664 -33.42 -15.50 13.03
N LYS A 665 -34.23 -14.55 13.49
CA LYS A 665 -35.53 -14.83 14.11
C LYS A 665 -36.62 -14.72 13.07
N GLY A 666 -37.72 -15.41 13.26
CA GLY A 666 -38.94 -15.11 12.54
C GLY A 666 -39.47 -13.69 12.88
N VAL A 667 -40.67 -13.37 12.45
CA VAL A 667 -41.29 -12.07 12.77
C VAL A 667 -41.70 -12.00 14.23
N THR A 668 -41.53 -10.84 14.85
CA THR A 668 -41.99 -10.59 16.22
C THR A 668 -43.51 -10.78 16.33
N LYS A 669 -43.95 -11.35 17.46
CA LYS A 669 -45.39 -11.48 17.75
C LYS A 669 -46.10 -10.12 17.72
N PRO A 670 -47.37 -10.06 17.32
CA PRO A 670 -48.10 -8.80 17.34
C PRO A 670 -48.17 -8.21 18.74
N VAL A 671 -48.38 -6.92 18.83
CA VAL A 671 -48.66 -6.27 20.10
C VAL A 671 -49.98 -6.79 20.70
N THR A 672 -50.04 -6.90 22.01
CA THR A 672 -51.28 -7.25 22.71
C THR A 672 -51.82 -6.03 23.48
N ASN A 673 -53.10 -6.08 23.85
CA ASN A 673 -53.77 -4.99 24.58
C ASN A 673 -53.64 -3.62 23.91
N LEU A 674 -53.65 -3.61 22.57
CA LEU A 674 -53.66 -2.35 21.81
C LEU A 674 -54.98 -1.61 22.07
N LYS A 675 -54.90 -0.37 22.52
CA LYS A 675 -56.01 0.54 22.81
C LYS A 675 -55.80 1.89 22.19
N ALA A 676 -56.86 2.54 21.78
CA ALA A 676 -56.85 3.93 21.32
C ALA A 676 -57.83 4.74 22.15
N ALA A 677 -57.46 5.90 22.63
CA ALA A 677 -58.25 6.81 23.41
C ALA A 677 -58.10 8.26 22.89
N GLY A 678 -59.24 8.92 22.69
CA GLY A 678 -59.21 10.37 22.40
C GLY A 678 -58.75 11.18 23.60
N VAL A 679 -57.74 12.03 23.37
CA VAL A 679 -57.14 12.95 24.37
C VAL A 679 -57.16 14.36 23.81
N LYS A 680 -57.05 15.37 24.69
CA LYS A 680 -56.94 16.79 24.27
C LYS A 680 -55.75 16.92 23.28
N GLY A 681 -56.08 17.27 22.03
CA GLY A 681 -55.09 17.47 20.98
C GLY A 681 -54.63 16.20 20.23
N GLY A 682 -55.41 15.08 20.27
CA GLY A 682 -55.09 13.92 19.46
C GLY A 682 -55.71 12.61 19.92
N VAL A 683 -55.14 11.50 19.48
CA VAL A 683 -55.45 10.14 19.92
C VAL A 683 -54.22 9.50 20.52
N LYS A 684 -54.29 9.05 21.75
CA LYS A 684 -53.27 8.29 22.45
C LYS A 684 -53.46 6.79 22.24
N LEU A 685 -52.43 6.13 21.77
CA LEU A 685 -52.34 4.68 21.64
C LEU A 685 -51.53 4.10 22.80
N THR A 686 -51.92 2.95 23.28
CA THR A 686 -51.20 2.18 24.30
C THR A 686 -51.25 0.70 23.98
N TRP A 687 -50.21 -0.06 24.28
CA TRP A 687 -50.15 -1.51 24.08
C TRP A 687 -49.20 -2.17 25.08
N SER A 688 -49.27 -3.48 25.17
CA SER A 688 -48.33 -4.29 25.93
C SER A 688 -47.09 -4.59 25.10
N LYS A 689 -45.94 -4.73 25.77
CA LYS A 689 -44.67 -5.06 25.12
C LYS A 689 -44.78 -6.35 24.33
N SER A 690 -44.39 -6.30 23.05
CA SER A 690 -44.15 -7.51 22.26
C SER A 690 -42.78 -8.05 22.60
N ASN A 691 -42.67 -9.36 22.88
CA ASN A 691 -41.40 -9.99 23.17
C ASN A 691 -40.44 -9.75 21.99
N GLU A 692 -39.19 -9.29 22.33
CA GLU A 692 -38.11 -9.06 21.40
C GLU A 692 -38.27 -7.88 20.42
N ALA A 693 -39.39 -7.14 20.50
CA ALA A 693 -39.49 -5.89 19.77
C ALA A 693 -38.47 -4.87 20.30
N VAL A 694 -37.68 -4.28 19.41
CA VAL A 694 -36.80 -3.15 19.72
C VAL A 694 -37.51 -1.83 19.50
N GLY A 695 -38.70 -1.85 18.90
CA GLY A 695 -39.55 -0.69 18.70
C GLY A 695 -40.81 -1.02 17.94
N TYR A 696 -41.65 -0.02 17.70
CA TYR A 696 -42.96 -0.11 17.11
C TYR A 696 -43.15 0.93 16.03
N ILE A 697 -43.75 0.53 14.91
CA ILE A 697 -44.13 1.41 13.81
C ILE A 697 -45.64 1.53 13.81
N VAL A 698 -46.14 2.77 13.73
CA VAL A 698 -47.56 3.09 13.81
C VAL A 698 -48.06 3.59 12.46
N TYR A 699 -49.16 3.01 12.02
CA TYR A 699 -49.90 3.42 10.84
C TYR A 699 -51.30 3.88 11.24
N ALA A 700 -51.81 4.87 10.54
CA ALA A 700 -53.19 5.38 10.72
C ALA A 700 -53.92 5.53 9.40
N ALA A 701 -55.23 5.22 9.44
CA ALA A 701 -56.21 5.67 8.45
C ALA A 701 -57.12 6.68 9.15
N ARG A 702 -56.93 7.97 8.84
CA ARG A 702 -57.57 9.08 9.55
C ARG A 702 -58.91 9.45 8.90
N ASN A 703 -59.80 10.08 9.70
CA ASN A 703 -61.06 10.66 9.26
C ASN A 703 -61.96 9.68 8.47
N ASN A 704 -62.27 8.52 9.05
CA ASN A 704 -63.00 7.42 8.41
C ASN A 704 -62.38 6.84 7.14
N GLY A 705 -61.06 7.12 6.91
CA GLY A 705 -60.28 6.60 5.77
C GLY A 705 -60.11 5.08 5.84
N LYS A 706 -59.91 4.48 4.67
CA LYS A 706 -59.65 3.03 4.54
C LYS A 706 -58.17 2.69 4.34
N THR A 707 -57.34 3.68 3.90
CA THR A 707 -55.93 3.49 3.60
C THR A 707 -55.07 3.86 4.80
N PHE A 708 -54.24 2.91 5.25
CA PHE A 708 -53.30 3.11 6.33
C PHE A 708 -51.99 3.69 5.82
N SER A 709 -51.59 4.84 6.36
CA SER A 709 -50.32 5.51 6.09
C SER A 709 -49.42 5.49 7.34
N TYR A 710 -48.12 5.44 7.14
CA TYR A 710 -47.12 5.59 8.21
C TYR A 710 -47.26 6.95 8.90
N ILE A 711 -47.33 6.95 10.23
CA ILE A 711 -47.46 8.17 11.03
C ILE A 711 -46.35 8.34 12.06
N GLY A 712 -45.48 7.33 12.26
CA GLY A 712 -44.33 7.45 13.15
C GLY A 712 -43.88 6.15 13.76
N MET A 713 -42.86 6.23 14.58
CA MET A 713 -42.29 5.10 15.33
C MET A 713 -41.95 5.49 16.77
N THR A 714 -41.90 4.48 17.64
CA THR A 714 -41.47 4.66 19.04
C THR A 714 -40.82 3.38 19.57
N SER A 715 -39.91 3.53 20.51
CA SER A 715 -39.41 2.41 21.33
C SER A 715 -40.26 2.17 22.59
N GLY A 716 -41.12 3.14 22.92
CA GLY A 716 -42.03 3.03 24.07
C GLY A 716 -43.31 2.26 23.76
N LEU A 717 -44.14 2.05 24.77
CA LEU A 717 -45.42 1.33 24.68
C LEU A 717 -46.63 2.26 24.46
N THR A 718 -46.36 3.49 24.08
CA THR A 718 -47.39 4.50 23.78
C THR A 718 -46.99 5.33 22.59
N PHE A 719 -47.97 5.86 21.86
CA PHE A 719 -47.80 6.82 20.77
C PHE A 719 -48.99 7.76 20.75
N THR A 720 -48.79 9.05 20.49
CA THR A 720 -49.88 10.04 20.37
C THR A 720 -49.93 10.60 18.98
N ASP A 721 -51.02 10.36 18.26
CA ASP A 721 -51.28 10.99 16.96
C ASP A 721 -51.91 12.36 17.19
N LYS A 722 -51.06 13.41 17.08
CA LYS A 722 -51.51 14.81 17.22
C LYS A 722 -52.28 15.36 16.02
N GLN A 723 -52.28 14.63 14.90
CA GLN A 723 -52.98 15.00 13.67
C GLN A 723 -54.29 14.23 13.48
N ALA A 724 -54.71 13.48 14.52
CA ALA A 724 -55.97 12.71 14.47
C ALA A 724 -57.17 13.61 14.25
N SER A 725 -58.10 13.19 13.37
CA SER A 725 -59.33 13.91 13.11
C SER A 725 -60.23 13.94 14.34
N LYS A 726 -60.86 15.11 14.58
CA LYS A 726 -61.90 15.29 15.59
C LYS A 726 -63.30 14.95 15.08
N THR A 727 -63.50 15.02 13.75
CA THR A 727 -64.83 14.82 13.10
C THR A 727 -65.10 13.36 12.71
N GLY A 728 -64.04 12.59 12.35
CA GLY A 728 -64.16 11.19 11.96
C GLY A 728 -63.36 10.27 12.85
N TYR A 729 -63.63 8.97 12.76
CA TYR A 729 -62.82 7.97 13.42
C TYR A 729 -61.46 7.84 12.75
N ASN A 730 -60.41 7.67 13.57
CA ASN A 730 -59.07 7.37 13.15
C ASN A 730 -58.76 5.93 13.54
N TYR A 731 -58.33 5.13 12.58
CA TYR A 731 -58.02 3.71 12.74
C TYR A 731 -56.51 3.53 12.79
N TYR A 732 -56.02 2.67 13.70
CA TYR A 732 -54.57 2.52 13.95
C TYR A 732 -54.16 1.05 13.93
N ARG A 733 -52.98 0.80 13.33
CA ARG A 733 -52.25 -0.46 13.40
C ARG A 733 -50.87 -0.20 13.97
N VAL A 734 -50.41 -1.11 14.85
CA VAL A 734 -49.07 -1.03 15.47
C VAL A 734 -48.33 -2.32 15.15
N TYR A 735 -47.18 -2.14 14.49
CA TYR A 735 -46.32 -3.24 14.10
C TYR A 735 -45.06 -3.22 14.97
N PRO A 736 -44.80 -4.24 15.79
CA PRO A 736 -43.54 -4.40 16.46
C PRO A 736 -42.46 -4.69 15.40
N TYR A 737 -41.22 -4.26 15.62
CA TYR A 737 -40.09 -4.64 14.77
C TYR A 737 -38.89 -5.05 15.60
N HIS A 738 -38.05 -5.93 15.05
CA HIS A 738 -36.67 -6.17 15.48
C HIS A 738 -35.73 -5.80 14.36
N LYS A 739 -34.42 -5.89 14.62
CA LYS A 739 -33.38 -5.71 13.59
C LYS A 739 -32.82 -7.08 13.22
N ASN A 740 -32.62 -7.34 11.93
CA ASN A 740 -31.89 -8.52 11.46
C ASN A 740 -30.39 -8.36 11.68
N ALA A 741 -29.57 -9.31 11.28
CA ALA A 741 -28.11 -9.29 11.41
C ALA A 741 -27.45 -8.10 10.70
N GLU A 742 -28.08 -7.59 9.63
CA GLU A 742 -27.62 -6.40 8.87
C GLU A 742 -28.12 -5.07 9.48
N GLY A 743 -28.79 -5.10 10.61
CA GLY A 743 -29.39 -3.92 11.25
C GLY A 743 -30.67 -3.41 10.58
N LYS A 744 -31.18 -4.07 9.53
CA LYS A 744 -32.46 -3.73 8.89
C LYS A 744 -33.66 -4.06 9.79
N ARG A 745 -34.68 -3.20 9.73
CA ARG A 745 -35.94 -3.43 10.49
C ARG A 745 -36.77 -4.50 9.84
N VAL A 746 -37.11 -5.53 10.60
CA VAL A 746 -38.03 -6.59 10.22
C VAL A 746 -39.33 -6.41 10.99
N LEU A 747 -40.40 -6.15 10.27
CA LEU A 747 -41.74 -5.91 10.87
C LEU A 747 -42.38 -7.20 11.34
N GLY A 748 -42.91 -7.16 12.53
CA GLY A 748 -43.82 -8.19 13.03
C GLY A 748 -45.22 -8.09 12.42
N SER A 749 -46.06 -9.08 12.69
CA SER A 749 -47.43 -9.02 12.27
C SER A 749 -48.21 -7.98 13.10
N SER A 750 -49.18 -7.33 12.49
CA SER A 750 -50.14 -6.46 13.17
C SER A 750 -51.32 -7.28 13.70
N VAL A 751 -51.86 -6.86 14.83
CA VAL A 751 -53.22 -7.23 15.22
C VAL A 751 -54.24 -6.44 14.40
N THR A 752 -55.53 -6.81 14.56
CA THR A 752 -56.68 -6.00 14.13
C THR A 752 -56.50 -4.55 14.60
N TYR A 753 -56.96 -3.62 13.78
CA TYR A 753 -56.90 -2.19 14.09
C TYR A 753 -57.71 -1.81 15.33
N VAL A 754 -57.33 -0.75 16.01
CA VAL A 754 -58.11 0.00 16.99
C VAL A 754 -58.51 1.35 16.45
N TYR A 755 -59.52 1.99 17.02
CA TYR A 755 -59.95 3.30 16.54
C TYR A 755 -60.42 4.22 17.66
N ALA A 756 -60.29 5.53 17.44
CA ALA A 756 -60.80 6.58 18.31
C ALA A 756 -60.96 7.90 17.54
N ARG A 757 -61.70 8.87 18.11
CA ARG A 757 -61.73 10.26 17.67
C ARG A 757 -60.84 11.09 18.59
N ALA A 758 -60.21 12.14 18.10
CA ALA A 758 -59.52 13.13 18.94
C ALA A 758 -60.56 13.92 19.75
N LYS A 759 -60.19 14.32 20.97
CA LYS A 759 -61.00 15.20 21.83
C LYS A 759 -60.63 16.68 21.61
#